data_c55850d92f2a9e8acd903fbc3f681068
#
_entry.id   c55850d92f2a9e8acd903fbc3f681068
#
_cell.length_a   1.000
_cell.length_b   1.000
_cell.length_c   1.000
_cell.angle_alpha   90.00
_cell.angle_beta   90.00
_cell.angle_gamma   90.00
#
_symmetry.space_group_name_H-M   'P 1'
#
loop_
_entity.id
_entity.type
_entity.pdbx_description
1 polymer ?
#
loop_
_entity_poly.entity_id
_entity_poly.type
_entity_poly.pdbx_seq_one_letter_code
_entity_poly.pdbx_strand_id
1 'polypeptide(L)'
;MKRIISIVCAALWTGFAAAQIQTNAGVQYLQCMQKDMSTDFYDLSNTYFFADSLVSFNAAKGEGLVQWKRYRMSPRQAFNLNGYWPVRLQQLDFPDAAYDNDPNLKIKIEFITPRTARIRMLTTPVEPKDTDQEDVMFCDGFKAKGNGQMWRTSQSGDAIRYTSDFGSIEIKKYPWRIVIKDANGKVLTQTRHIIDNDSSQVKLQPFSFIKRGSDNSRSINPVLTLAPGERIYGCGESFTSLNKVGQKVHLSVTDPQGPETDGQYKPVPFFFSNRGYGIFMHTSAPVTCDFGASYIGADRLFMADEQMDFFVFLGEPKDILYEYTEITGKSPLPPLWSFGTWMSRITYFSQQEGLEIAHQLRANRIPADVIHFDTGWFGVDWQCDYQFAKDRFENPVKMLKQLAKDGFHTCLWQLPYFTPKNRFFNEIIDKGLHVKNAAGGMPVEDAILDFSNPETVSWYQQKIEGLMKQGVSTIKCDFGEAAPYNGFYHSGKGGLYEHNLYPLRYNKALWEVVERNHPGEGIIWARSAWAGSQRYALHWGGDAATTNTGMLGDLRGGLSFGLSGFSFWSHDMGGFVTASPEDIYRRWLPFGFLSSHTRAHGAPPTEPWLISESFTDAFRECAEMKYKLMPYIWEQAKECSKLGLPMVRALLVEFPHDQGAWYVEDEYMFGSKMLVAPLLESGNSRNVYLPKGKWIDYQTGKVYEGGYQTIEAGKIPAIILVKDGSVIPHAPLAQRTDQIEWNAVVNKEYKAN
;
A
#
# COMPACT_ATOMS: atom_id res chain seq x y z
N MET A 1 -41.30 -13.43 -40.37
CA MET A 1 -41.39 -14.22 -39.13
C MET A 1 -40.08 -14.92 -38.78
N LYS A 2 -39.44 -15.74 -39.62
CA LYS A 2 -38.18 -16.42 -39.27
C LYS A 2 -37.00 -15.49 -38.84
N ARG A 3 -36.83 -14.32 -39.49
CA ARG A 3 -35.76 -13.34 -39.08
C ARG A 3 -36.07 -12.61 -37.78
N ILE A 4 -37.33 -12.37 -37.46
CA ILE A 4 -37.74 -11.74 -36.20
C ILE A 4 -37.53 -12.70 -35.01
N ILE A 5 -37.86 -14.00 -35.22
CA ILE A 5 -37.62 -15.03 -34.21
C ILE A 5 -36.12 -15.22 -33.93
N SER A 6 -35.26 -15.17 -34.97
CA SER A 6 -33.80 -15.26 -34.78
C SER A 6 -33.25 -14.06 -34.03
N ILE A 7 -33.74 -12.84 -34.23
CA ILE A 7 -33.32 -11.64 -33.51
C ILE A 7 -33.80 -11.68 -32.04
N VAL A 8 -35.02 -12.15 -31.81
CA VAL A 8 -35.56 -12.30 -30.45
C VAL A 8 -34.82 -13.41 -29.68
N CYS A 9 -34.49 -14.53 -30.32
CA CYS A 9 -33.68 -15.58 -29.72
C CYS A 9 -32.23 -15.10 -29.44
N ALA A 10 -31.64 -14.35 -30.38
CA ALA A 10 -30.29 -13.78 -30.14
C ALA A 10 -30.31 -12.73 -29.01
N ALA A 11 -31.33 -11.89 -28.92
CA ALA A 11 -31.50 -10.93 -27.84
C ALA A 11 -31.79 -11.60 -26.49
N LEU A 12 -32.52 -12.71 -26.48
CA LEU A 12 -32.74 -13.52 -25.27
C LEU A 12 -31.43 -14.23 -24.83
N TRP A 13 -30.64 -14.75 -25.78
CA TRP A 13 -29.35 -15.36 -25.47
C TRP A 13 -28.33 -14.35 -24.98
N THR A 14 -28.29 -13.16 -25.55
CA THR A 14 -27.40 -12.07 -25.04
C THR A 14 -27.88 -11.55 -23.68
N GLY A 15 -29.20 -11.53 -23.42
CA GLY A 15 -29.76 -11.19 -22.12
C GLY A 15 -29.40 -12.23 -21.03
N PHE A 16 -29.47 -13.53 -21.38
CA PHE A 16 -29.04 -14.59 -20.45
C PHE A 16 -27.54 -14.61 -20.23
N ALA A 17 -26.72 -14.39 -21.26
CA ALA A 17 -25.28 -14.27 -21.12
C ALA A 17 -24.89 -13.05 -20.28
N ALA A 18 -25.54 -11.90 -20.48
CA ALA A 18 -25.33 -10.69 -19.66
C ALA A 18 -25.81 -10.90 -18.21
N ALA A 19 -26.92 -11.60 -17.97
CA ALA A 19 -27.37 -11.93 -16.63
C ALA A 19 -26.42 -12.91 -15.92
N GLN A 20 -25.87 -13.88 -16.66
CA GLN A 20 -24.89 -14.83 -16.12
C GLN A 20 -23.53 -14.18 -15.87
N ILE A 21 -23.09 -13.26 -16.73
CA ILE A 21 -21.92 -12.43 -16.52
C ILE A 21 -22.12 -11.50 -15.31
N GLN A 22 -23.31 -10.90 -15.15
CA GLN A 22 -23.64 -10.09 -13.98
C GLN A 22 -23.67 -10.92 -12.68
N THR A 23 -24.10 -12.17 -12.72
CA THR A 23 -24.12 -13.04 -11.54
C THR A 23 -22.70 -13.48 -11.15
N ASN A 24 -21.87 -13.83 -12.13
CA ASN A 24 -20.45 -14.15 -11.88
C ASN A 24 -19.64 -12.91 -11.49
N ALA A 25 -19.90 -11.77 -12.12
CA ALA A 25 -19.35 -10.50 -11.70
C ALA A 25 -19.80 -10.11 -10.30
N GLY A 26 -21.05 -10.44 -9.90
CA GLY A 26 -21.56 -10.22 -8.55
C GLY A 26 -20.85 -11.03 -7.49
N VAL A 27 -20.45 -12.26 -7.76
CA VAL A 27 -19.68 -13.10 -6.82
C VAL A 27 -18.23 -12.63 -6.75
N GLN A 28 -17.58 -12.34 -7.87
CA GLN A 28 -16.24 -11.72 -7.90
C GLN A 28 -16.27 -10.34 -7.25
N TYR A 29 -17.29 -9.57 -7.51
CA TYR A 29 -17.53 -8.26 -6.94
C TYR A 29 -17.65 -8.32 -5.41
N LEU A 30 -18.38 -9.27 -4.83
CA LEU A 30 -18.46 -9.46 -3.38
C LEU A 30 -17.12 -9.86 -2.74
N GLN A 31 -16.23 -10.49 -3.49
CA GLN A 31 -14.90 -10.90 -3.02
C GLN A 31 -13.82 -9.86 -3.23
N CYS A 32 -13.91 -9.06 -4.31
CA CYS A 32 -12.90 -8.09 -4.71
C CYS A 32 -13.31 -6.64 -4.47
N MET A 33 -14.50 -6.40 -3.90
CA MET A 33 -14.97 -5.04 -3.62
C MET A 33 -14.42 -4.46 -2.34
N GLN A 34 -14.29 -3.14 -2.38
CA GLN A 34 -14.13 -2.32 -1.20
C GLN A 34 -15.25 -2.58 -0.19
N LYS A 35 -14.87 -2.75 1.08
CA LYS A 35 -15.82 -2.89 2.19
C LYS A 35 -16.04 -1.55 2.86
N ASP A 36 -17.24 -0.98 2.71
CA ASP A 36 -17.63 0.22 3.48
C ASP A 36 -18.16 -0.17 4.86
N MET A 37 -17.27 -0.16 5.85
CA MET A 37 -17.59 -0.51 7.23
C MET A 37 -18.43 0.54 7.94
N SER A 38 -18.59 1.75 7.37
CA SER A 38 -19.43 2.78 7.94
C SER A 38 -20.92 2.43 7.93
N THR A 39 -21.35 1.57 7.01
CA THR A 39 -22.76 1.16 6.86
C THR A 39 -23.31 0.48 8.11
N ASP A 40 -22.49 -0.31 8.80
CA ASP A 40 -22.86 -0.98 10.04
C ASP A 40 -23.26 -0.02 11.16
N PHE A 41 -22.69 1.20 11.13
CA PHE A 41 -22.94 2.25 12.13
C PHE A 41 -24.18 3.10 11.85
N TYR A 42 -24.96 2.73 10.83
CA TYR A 42 -26.27 3.28 10.50
C TYR A 42 -27.40 2.25 10.54
N ASP A 43 -27.09 0.99 10.83
CA ASP A 43 -28.09 -0.07 10.92
C ASP A 43 -28.84 0.00 12.26
N LEU A 44 -30.16 0.21 12.16
CA LEU A 44 -31.06 0.37 13.32
C LEU A 44 -31.22 -0.91 14.14
N SER A 45 -30.87 -2.07 13.59
CA SER A 45 -30.94 -3.36 14.30
C SER A 45 -29.78 -3.56 15.28
N ASN A 46 -28.72 -2.74 15.17
CA ASN A 46 -27.51 -2.85 15.97
C ASN A 46 -27.69 -2.21 17.35
N THR A 47 -27.00 -2.74 18.35
CA THR A 47 -26.82 -2.09 19.65
C THR A 47 -25.53 -1.27 19.62
N TYR A 48 -25.64 -0.01 20.03
CA TYR A 48 -24.54 0.95 20.04
C TYR A 48 -24.01 1.13 21.46
N PHE A 49 -22.71 1.25 21.60
CA PHE A 49 -22.01 1.48 22.85
C PHE A 49 -21.14 2.71 22.74
N PHE A 50 -21.37 3.72 23.59
CA PHE A 50 -20.60 4.95 23.59
C PHE A 50 -19.71 5.00 24.83
N ALA A 51 -18.42 5.33 24.65
CA ALA A 51 -17.47 5.49 25.74
C ALA A 51 -17.89 6.69 26.62
N ASP A 52 -18.03 6.46 27.94
CA ASP A 52 -18.57 7.43 28.88
C ASP A 52 -17.55 7.93 29.91
N SER A 53 -17.05 7.02 30.74
CA SER A 53 -16.20 7.35 31.88
C SER A 53 -15.11 6.34 32.15
N LEU A 54 -14.00 6.80 32.71
CA LEU A 54 -12.93 5.92 33.20
C LEU A 54 -13.27 5.47 34.63
N VAL A 55 -13.63 4.20 34.80
CA VAL A 55 -14.05 3.63 36.10
C VAL A 55 -12.86 3.44 37.00
N SER A 56 -11.77 2.89 36.47
CA SER A 56 -10.54 2.65 37.23
C SER A 56 -9.34 2.75 36.27
N PHE A 57 -8.17 3.11 36.82
CA PHE A 57 -6.94 3.11 36.07
C PHE A 57 -5.70 3.03 36.95
N ASN A 58 -4.84 2.08 36.67
CA ASN A 58 -3.53 1.97 37.29
C ASN A 58 -2.50 2.63 36.37
N ALA A 59 -2.09 3.84 36.68
CA ALA A 59 -1.18 4.63 35.86
C ALA A 59 0.21 4.01 35.72
N ALA A 60 0.68 3.25 36.70
CA ALA A 60 2.00 2.58 36.62
C ALA A 60 1.97 1.38 35.66
N LYS A 61 0.82 0.70 35.53
CA LYS A 61 0.63 -0.41 34.59
C LYS A 61 0.10 0.03 33.24
N GLY A 62 -0.44 1.26 33.13
CA GLY A 62 -1.12 1.74 31.94
C GLY A 62 -2.46 1.02 31.66
N GLU A 63 -3.11 0.45 32.67
CA GLU A 63 -4.30 -0.40 32.50
C GLU A 63 -5.49 0.12 33.32
N GLY A 64 -6.67 0.04 32.73
CA GLY A 64 -7.90 0.47 33.38
C GLY A 64 -9.17 -0.08 32.74
N LEU A 65 -10.30 0.42 33.21
CA LEU A 65 -11.64 0.07 32.74
C LEU A 65 -12.38 1.32 32.31
N VAL A 66 -12.93 1.30 31.11
CA VAL A 66 -13.83 2.33 30.57
C VAL A 66 -15.24 1.78 30.59
N GLN A 67 -16.17 2.56 31.14
CA GLN A 67 -17.60 2.27 31.06
C GLN A 67 -18.15 2.69 29.71
N TRP A 68 -18.97 1.81 29.12
CA TRP A 68 -19.66 2.02 27.87
C TRP A 68 -21.15 2.01 28.11
N LYS A 69 -21.85 3.08 27.70
CA LYS A 69 -23.29 3.19 27.79
C LYS A 69 -23.95 2.67 26.52
N ARG A 70 -25.04 1.90 26.69
CA ARG A 70 -25.76 1.27 25.58
C ARG A 70 -26.84 2.17 25.01
N TYR A 71 -26.95 2.18 23.69
CA TYR A 71 -27.96 2.93 22.97
C TYR A 71 -28.54 2.09 21.82
N ARG A 72 -29.75 2.46 21.41
CA ARG A 72 -30.36 2.06 20.15
C ARG A 72 -30.59 3.30 19.32
N MET A 73 -30.34 3.21 18.02
CA MET A 73 -30.68 4.28 17.11
C MET A 73 -32.14 4.21 16.75
N SER A 74 -32.85 5.34 16.84
CA SER A 74 -34.25 5.48 16.48
C SER A 74 -34.39 6.57 15.42
N PRO A 75 -35.09 6.33 14.30
CA PRO A 75 -35.32 7.35 13.29
C PRO A 75 -36.27 8.43 13.85
N ARG A 76 -35.96 9.69 13.62
CA ARG A 76 -36.89 10.84 13.85
C ARG A 76 -37.34 11.35 12.52
N GLN A 77 -38.67 11.37 12.30
CA GLN A 77 -39.26 11.88 11.06
C GLN A 77 -39.88 13.26 11.20
N ALA A 78 -40.41 13.62 12.40
CA ALA A 78 -40.95 14.94 12.64
C ALA A 78 -39.81 15.94 12.95
N PHE A 79 -39.75 17.04 12.21
CA PHE A 79 -38.81 18.15 12.38
C PHE A 79 -37.31 17.86 12.17
N ASN A 80 -36.91 16.61 11.93
CA ASN A 80 -35.55 16.25 11.58
C ASN A 80 -35.54 15.05 10.66
N LEU A 81 -35.75 15.26 9.38
CA LEU A 81 -35.89 14.22 8.36
C LEU A 81 -34.64 13.38 8.10
N ASN A 82 -33.45 13.80 8.60
CA ASN A 82 -32.18 13.17 8.28
C ASN A 82 -31.45 12.63 9.51
N GLY A 83 -32.12 12.45 10.63
CA GLY A 83 -31.46 12.09 11.88
C GLY A 83 -31.90 10.74 12.43
N TYR A 84 -30.91 9.96 12.82
CA TYR A 84 -31.08 8.89 13.78
C TYR A 84 -30.86 9.46 15.17
N TRP A 85 -31.70 9.10 16.14
CA TRP A 85 -31.60 9.59 17.47
C TRP A 85 -31.13 8.50 18.41
N PRO A 86 -30.03 8.67 19.17
CA PRO A 86 -29.59 7.68 20.14
C PRO A 86 -30.56 7.68 21.33
N VAL A 87 -31.22 6.56 21.55
CA VAL A 87 -32.09 6.33 22.70
C VAL A 87 -31.35 5.46 23.70
N ARG A 88 -31.17 5.96 24.90
CA ARG A 88 -30.55 5.23 26.01
C ARG A 88 -31.35 3.97 26.33
N LEU A 89 -30.68 2.82 26.32
CA LEU A 89 -31.28 1.57 26.78
C LEU A 89 -31.24 1.50 28.31
N GLN A 90 -32.37 1.19 28.90
CA GLN A 90 -32.46 0.96 30.33
C GLN A 90 -31.84 -0.40 30.68
N GLN A 91 -31.29 -0.50 31.87
CA GLN A 91 -30.88 -1.78 32.43
C GLN A 91 -32.11 -2.62 32.68
N LEU A 92 -32.06 -3.89 32.30
CA LEU A 92 -33.11 -4.85 32.57
C LEU A 92 -32.71 -5.70 33.80
N ASP A 93 -33.61 -5.76 34.75
CA ASP A 93 -33.40 -6.53 35.99
C ASP A 93 -33.71 -8.03 35.81
N PHE A 94 -34.30 -8.40 34.69
CA PHE A 94 -34.64 -9.79 34.41
C PHE A 94 -34.66 -10.14 32.93
N PRO A 95 -34.06 -11.25 32.52
CA PRO A 95 -33.11 -12.06 33.29
C PRO A 95 -31.84 -11.25 33.58
N ASP A 96 -31.22 -11.50 34.76
CA ASP A 96 -29.94 -10.86 35.11
C ASP A 96 -28.80 -11.44 34.21
N ALA A 97 -28.69 -10.89 33.04
CA ALA A 97 -27.69 -11.28 32.05
C ALA A 97 -26.66 -10.16 31.88
N ALA A 98 -25.39 -10.48 32.03
CA ALA A 98 -24.28 -9.52 31.98
C ALA A 98 -24.23 -8.71 30.66
N TYR A 99 -24.79 -9.26 29.57
CA TYR A 99 -24.86 -8.56 28.27
C TYR A 99 -25.95 -7.47 28.20
N ASP A 100 -26.88 -7.44 29.18
CA ASP A 100 -27.91 -6.40 29.28
C ASP A 100 -27.48 -5.19 30.10
N ASN A 101 -26.28 -5.23 30.65
CA ASN A 101 -25.72 -4.16 31.46
C ASN A 101 -24.74 -3.29 30.61
N ASP A 102 -24.48 -2.08 31.10
CA ASP A 102 -23.40 -1.23 30.56
C ASP A 102 -22.07 -1.86 30.92
N PRO A 103 -21.24 -2.26 29.91
CA PRO A 103 -20.02 -2.97 30.20
C PRO A 103 -18.91 -2.02 30.64
N ASN A 104 -18.05 -2.51 31.53
CA ASN A 104 -16.75 -1.94 31.86
C ASN A 104 -15.69 -2.74 31.14
N LEU A 105 -15.05 -2.16 30.12
CA LEU A 105 -14.14 -2.87 29.25
C LEU A 105 -12.71 -2.32 29.36
N LYS A 106 -11.75 -3.19 29.13
CA LYS A 106 -10.33 -2.88 29.35
C LYS A 106 -9.80 -1.86 28.36
N ILE A 107 -9.01 -0.93 28.89
CA ILE A 107 -8.07 -0.06 28.15
C ILE A 107 -6.66 -0.36 28.64
N LYS A 108 -5.69 -0.41 27.71
CA LYS A 108 -4.27 -0.56 27.99
C LYS A 108 -3.46 0.45 27.16
N ILE A 109 -2.49 1.08 27.82
CA ILE A 109 -1.54 2.01 27.16
C ILE A 109 -0.13 1.52 27.46
N GLU A 110 0.65 1.32 26.42
CA GLU A 110 2.06 0.89 26.47
C GLU A 110 2.93 1.91 25.74
N PHE A 111 4.16 2.09 26.18
CA PHE A 111 5.10 3.03 25.58
C PHE A 111 6.27 2.28 24.96
N ILE A 112 6.43 2.41 23.64
CA ILE A 112 7.39 1.65 22.85
C ILE A 112 8.71 2.43 22.75
N THR A 113 8.63 3.71 22.35
CA THR A 113 9.75 4.65 22.24
C THR A 113 9.35 5.98 22.87
N PRO A 114 10.23 6.99 22.98
CA PRO A 114 9.84 8.33 23.42
C PRO A 114 8.83 9.01 22.49
N ARG A 115 8.69 8.53 21.24
CA ARG A 115 7.76 9.07 20.22
C ARG A 115 6.53 8.19 20.01
N THR A 116 6.56 6.94 20.50
CA THR A 116 5.54 5.93 20.15
C THR A 116 4.87 5.35 21.37
N ALA A 117 3.54 5.43 21.38
CA ALA A 117 2.68 4.75 22.34
C ALA A 117 1.70 3.79 21.64
N ARG A 118 1.38 2.66 22.29
CA ARG A 118 0.34 1.72 21.86
C ARG A 118 -0.87 1.83 22.76
N ILE A 119 -2.06 1.98 22.19
CA ILE A 119 -3.32 2.12 22.92
C ILE A 119 -4.25 1.01 22.45
N ARG A 120 -4.65 0.13 23.39
CA ARG A 120 -5.57 -0.97 23.11
C ARG A 120 -6.86 -0.79 23.89
N MET A 121 -8.00 -1.03 23.25
CA MET A 121 -9.33 -1.04 23.88
C MET A 121 -10.13 -2.24 23.38
N LEU A 122 -10.75 -2.96 24.31
CA LEU A 122 -11.57 -4.11 23.99
C LEU A 122 -13.04 -3.73 23.90
N THR A 123 -13.79 -4.41 23.04
CA THR A 123 -15.26 -4.35 22.96
C THR A 123 -15.93 -5.51 23.69
N THR A 124 -15.14 -6.44 24.20
CA THR A 124 -15.58 -7.62 24.95
C THR A 124 -14.79 -7.76 26.26
N PRO A 125 -15.33 -8.42 27.29
CA PRO A 125 -14.57 -8.71 28.52
C PRO A 125 -13.50 -9.80 28.33
N VAL A 126 -13.54 -10.53 27.23
CA VAL A 126 -12.57 -11.59 26.91
C VAL A 126 -11.36 -10.96 26.25
N GLU A 127 -10.20 -11.12 26.85
CA GLU A 127 -8.94 -10.68 26.26
C GLU A 127 -8.52 -11.66 25.16
N PRO A 128 -8.18 -11.17 23.94
CA PRO A 128 -7.54 -12.02 22.96
C PRO A 128 -6.19 -12.50 23.51
N LYS A 129 -5.77 -13.69 23.09
CA LYS A 129 -4.42 -14.18 23.42
C LYS A 129 -3.41 -13.18 22.88
N ASP A 130 -2.36 -12.89 23.64
CA ASP A 130 -1.26 -12.05 23.18
C ASP A 130 -0.48 -12.80 22.09
N THR A 131 -0.71 -12.42 20.84
CA THR A 131 -0.13 -13.04 19.65
C THR A 131 0.93 -12.16 19.01
N ASP A 132 1.41 -11.11 19.70
CA ASP A 132 2.38 -10.15 19.15
C ASP A 132 3.64 -10.82 18.56
N GLN A 133 4.07 -11.95 19.15
CA GLN A 133 5.24 -12.68 18.64
C GLN A 133 4.97 -13.46 17.34
N GLU A 134 3.71 -13.76 17.07
CA GLU A 134 3.25 -14.52 15.89
C GLU A 134 2.61 -13.61 14.85
N ASP A 135 2.52 -12.29 15.12
CA ASP A 135 1.88 -11.35 14.23
C ASP A 135 2.77 -11.03 13.02
N VAL A 136 2.28 -11.41 11.86
CA VAL A 136 3.03 -11.26 10.59
C VAL A 136 3.20 -9.81 10.14
N MET A 137 2.42 -8.86 10.68
CA MET A 137 2.56 -7.42 10.37
C MET A 137 3.77 -6.80 11.07
N PHE A 138 4.20 -7.36 12.21
CA PHE A 138 5.38 -6.89 12.91
C PHE A 138 6.66 -7.44 12.29
N CYS A 139 7.75 -6.68 12.41
CA CYS A 139 9.06 -7.16 12.03
C CYS A 139 9.55 -8.24 13.01
N ASP A 140 10.44 -9.10 12.51
CA ASP A 140 11.00 -10.17 13.32
C ASP A 140 11.72 -9.60 14.56
N GLY A 141 11.39 -10.13 15.73
CA GLY A 141 11.97 -9.71 17.00
C GLY A 141 11.37 -8.43 17.57
N PHE A 142 10.34 -7.84 16.96
CA PHE A 142 9.60 -6.74 17.57
C PHE A 142 9.01 -7.18 18.91
N LYS A 143 9.24 -6.35 19.93
CA LYS A 143 8.68 -6.54 21.26
C LYS A 143 7.87 -5.30 21.61
N ALA A 144 6.57 -5.46 21.74
CA ALA A 144 5.67 -4.39 22.15
C ALA A 144 5.89 -3.92 23.62
N LYS A 145 6.97 -4.35 24.25
CA LYS A 145 7.37 -3.95 25.60
C LYS A 145 8.41 -2.86 25.52
N GLY A 146 7.93 -1.61 25.45
CA GLY A 146 8.77 -0.44 25.56
C GLY A 146 9.36 -0.28 26.98
N ASN A 147 10.45 0.48 27.06
CA ASN A 147 11.00 0.92 28.33
C ASN A 147 10.16 2.12 28.82
N GLY A 148 9.18 1.88 29.69
CA GLY A 148 8.30 2.91 30.26
C GLY A 148 9.02 4.05 31.00
N GLN A 149 10.33 3.95 31.21
CA GLN A 149 11.14 5.00 31.86
C GLN A 149 11.25 6.28 31.02
N MET A 150 10.95 6.23 29.71
CA MET A 150 11.03 7.40 28.81
C MET A 150 9.79 8.30 28.91
N TRP A 151 8.73 7.87 29.57
CA TRP A 151 7.48 8.61 29.73
C TRP A 151 7.22 8.88 31.22
N ARG A 152 7.12 10.15 31.57
CA ARG A 152 6.82 10.60 32.95
C ARG A 152 5.31 10.60 33.17
N THR A 153 4.87 10.01 34.25
CA THR A 153 3.44 9.95 34.62
C THR A 153 3.11 11.01 35.65
N SER A 154 1.99 11.71 35.44
CA SER A 154 1.41 12.63 36.41
C SER A 154 -0.11 12.47 36.47
N GLN A 155 -0.69 12.76 37.64
CA GLN A 155 -2.13 12.78 37.84
C GLN A 155 -2.54 14.14 38.38
N SER A 156 -3.57 14.71 37.83
CA SER A 156 -4.11 16.01 38.26
C SER A 156 -5.63 15.99 38.05
N GLY A 157 -6.39 16.07 39.16
CA GLY A 157 -7.84 16.13 39.14
C GLY A 157 -8.47 14.97 38.36
N ASP A 158 -9.08 15.30 37.21
CA ASP A 158 -9.82 14.42 36.34
C ASP A 158 -8.95 13.77 35.23
N ALA A 159 -7.64 13.97 35.24
CA ALA A 159 -6.77 13.51 34.17
C ALA A 159 -5.54 12.73 34.63
N ILE A 160 -5.15 11.73 33.85
CA ILE A 160 -3.88 11.01 33.94
C ILE A 160 -3.08 11.39 32.69
N ARG A 161 -1.84 11.84 32.88
CA ARG A 161 -0.99 12.30 31.77
C ARG A 161 0.34 11.52 31.76
N TYR A 162 0.72 11.08 30.57
CA TYR A 162 2.01 10.56 30.23
C TYR A 162 2.72 11.54 29.32
N THR A 163 3.95 11.92 29.64
CA THR A 163 4.70 12.96 28.94
C THR A 163 6.09 12.46 28.59
N SER A 164 6.46 12.57 27.33
CA SER A 164 7.84 12.43 26.81
C SER A 164 8.39 13.79 26.40
N ASP A 165 9.61 13.80 25.85
CA ASP A 165 10.20 15.01 25.31
C ASP A 165 9.56 15.46 23.98
N PHE A 166 8.75 14.59 23.35
CA PHE A 166 8.10 14.84 22.05
C PHE A 166 6.60 15.15 22.15
N GLY A 167 6.01 14.97 23.31
CA GLY A 167 4.59 15.27 23.52
C GLY A 167 3.99 14.53 24.70
N SER A 168 2.66 14.50 24.73
CA SER A 168 1.96 13.81 25.81
C SER A 168 0.68 13.13 25.35
N ILE A 169 0.31 12.07 26.09
CA ILE A 169 -0.98 11.39 26.00
C ILE A 169 -1.68 11.59 27.34
N GLU A 170 -2.86 12.17 27.28
CA GLU A 170 -3.66 12.48 28.46
C GLU A 170 -4.98 11.71 28.40
N ILE A 171 -5.33 11.02 29.48
CA ILE A 171 -6.60 10.32 29.64
C ILE A 171 -7.48 11.15 30.57
N LYS A 172 -8.58 11.68 30.04
CA LYS A 172 -9.64 12.34 30.82
C LYS A 172 -10.57 11.28 31.40
N LYS A 173 -10.95 11.44 32.68
CA LYS A 173 -11.79 10.46 33.37
C LYS A 173 -13.27 10.61 33.00
N TYR A 174 -13.78 11.86 33.01
CA TYR A 174 -15.16 12.18 32.66
C TYR A 174 -15.29 13.57 32.05
N PRO A 175 -15.99 13.74 30.91
CA PRO A 175 -16.29 12.64 29.99
C PRO A 175 -15.01 12.01 29.49
N TRP A 176 -15.02 10.69 29.30
CA TRP A 176 -13.82 9.96 28.90
C TRP A 176 -13.27 10.42 27.57
N ARG A 177 -11.95 10.69 27.51
CA ARG A 177 -11.24 11.08 26.28
C ARG A 177 -9.77 10.70 26.36
N ILE A 178 -9.19 10.44 25.21
CA ILE A 178 -7.74 10.42 25.01
C ILE A 178 -7.38 11.70 24.26
N VAL A 179 -6.42 12.48 24.79
CA VAL A 179 -5.94 13.74 24.20
C VAL A 179 -4.46 13.57 23.88
N ILE A 180 -4.08 13.79 22.63
CA ILE A 180 -2.71 13.72 22.15
C ILE A 180 -2.23 15.18 21.94
N LYS A 181 -1.05 15.49 22.53
CA LYS A 181 -0.48 16.85 22.50
C LYS A 181 0.98 16.80 22.04
N ASP A 182 1.44 17.87 21.42
CA ASP A 182 2.86 18.09 21.13
C ASP A 182 3.68 18.43 22.39
N ALA A 183 4.98 18.62 22.23
CA ALA A 183 5.90 18.98 23.32
C ALA A 183 5.58 20.34 23.95
N ASN A 184 4.90 21.24 23.23
CA ASN A 184 4.48 22.57 23.70
C ASN A 184 3.12 22.55 24.39
N GLY A 185 2.47 21.39 24.46
CA GLY A 185 1.15 21.21 25.06
C GLY A 185 -0.03 21.56 24.14
N LYS A 186 0.22 21.85 22.85
CA LYS A 186 -0.82 22.06 21.84
C LYS A 186 -1.52 20.73 21.55
N VAL A 187 -2.85 20.72 21.59
CA VAL A 187 -3.64 19.55 21.21
C VAL A 187 -3.46 19.26 19.72
N LEU A 188 -2.97 18.09 19.39
CA LEU A 188 -2.84 17.58 18.02
C LEU A 188 -4.15 16.98 17.55
N THR A 189 -4.69 16.04 18.33
CA THR A 189 -6.02 15.45 18.16
C THR A 189 -6.54 14.90 19.49
N GLN A 190 -7.81 14.54 19.55
CA GLN A 190 -8.41 13.89 20.71
C GLN A 190 -9.61 13.04 20.29
N THR A 191 -9.95 12.03 21.08
CA THR A 191 -11.18 11.27 20.87
C THR A 191 -12.39 12.12 21.17
N ARG A 192 -13.46 11.91 20.40
CA ARG A 192 -14.72 12.63 20.55
C ARG A 192 -15.63 11.91 21.53
N HIS A 193 -16.31 12.66 22.38
CA HIS A 193 -17.32 12.17 23.34
C HIS A 193 -18.69 12.78 23.03
N ILE A 194 -19.74 12.17 23.57
CA ILE A 194 -21.09 12.76 23.57
C ILE A 194 -21.27 13.68 24.78
N ILE A 195 -21.94 14.81 24.56
CA ILE A 195 -22.39 15.68 25.65
C ILE A 195 -23.89 15.41 25.85
N ASP A 196 -24.31 15.05 27.07
CA ASP A 196 -25.67 14.56 27.37
C ASP A 196 -26.80 15.50 26.91
N ASN A 197 -26.52 16.80 26.77
CA ASN A 197 -27.51 17.79 26.33
C ASN A 197 -27.41 18.14 24.82
N ASP A 198 -26.53 17.48 24.07
CA ASP A 198 -26.35 17.77 22.65
C ASP A 198 -27.20 16.88 21.78
N SER A 199 -28.49 17.15 21.80
CA SER A 199 -29.50 16.44 21.02
C SER A 199 -29.37 16.63 19.49
N SER A 200 -28.52 17.57 19.04
CA SER A 200 -28.30 17.85 17.62
C SER A 200 -27.29 16.99 16.95
N GLN A 201 -26.54 16.15 17.68
CA GLN A 201 -25.34 15.47 17.21
C GLN A 201 -25.49 14.04 16.70
N VAL A 202 -26.66 13.69 16.27
CA VAL A 202 -26.98 12.34 15.79
C VAL A 202 -26.21 11.97 14.53
N LYS A 203 -25.76 12.96 13.73
CA LYS A 203 -24.94 12.73 12.54
C LYS A 203 -23.49 12.34 12.84
N LEU A 204 -23.00 12.70 14.02
CA LEU A 204 -21.64 12.44 14.45
C LEU A 204 -21.66 11.64 15.75
N GLN A 205 -21.60 10.33 15.61
CA GLN A 205 -21.43 9.46 16.76
C GLN A 205 -20.13 9.78 17.49
N PRO A 206 -20.08 9.65 18.82
CA PRO A 206 -18.83 9.74 19.57
C PRO A 206 -17.97 8.50 19.35
N PHE A 207 -16.86 8.40 20.06
CA PHE A 207 -16.09 7.16 20.14
C PHE A 207 -17.02 6.02 20.55
N SER A 208 -17.16 5.01 19.70
CA SER A 208 -18.22 3.99 19.83
C SER A 208 -17.80 2.63 19.31
N PHE A 209 -18.51 1.59 19.73
CA PHE A 209 -18.56 0.33 19.03
C PHE A 209 -20.02 -0.13 18.87
N ILE A 210 -20.26 -1.05 17.98
CA ILE A 210 -21.56 -1.70 17.79
C ILE A 210 -21.45 -3.20 18.06
N LYS A 211 -22.58 -3.79 18.48
CA LYS A 211 -22.86 -5.21 18.42
C LYS A 211 -23.93 -5.40 17.35
N ARG A 212 -23.59 -6.14 16.29
CA ARG A 212 -24.55 -6.41 15.19
C ARG A 212 -25.71 -7.26 15.67
N GLY A 213 -26.92 -6.89 15.25
CA GLY A 213 -28.12 -7.68 15.49
C GLY A 213 -28.18 -8.99 14.72
N SER A 214 -27.46 -9.07 13.59
CA SER A 214 -27.49 -10.22 12.69
C SER A 214 -26.68 -11.43 13.17
N ASP A 215 -25.49 -11.21 13.72
CA ASP A 215 -24.52 -12.27 14.03
C ASP A 215 -23.80 -12.11 15.38
N ASN A 216 -24.14 -11.07 16.14
CA ASN A 216 -23.52 -10.68 17.40
C ASN A 216 -22.04 -10.28 17.33
N SER A 217 -21.44 -10.21 16.14
CA SER A 217 -20.10 -9.68 15.98
C SER A 217 -20.04 -8.18 16.31
N ARG A 218 -18.84 -7.65 16.48
CA ARG A 218 -18.63 -6.26 16.86
C ARG A 218 -17.78 -5.53 15.83
N SER A 219 -17.98 -4.22 15.76
CA SER A 219 -17.13 -3.27 15.03
C SER A 219 -16.90 -2.05 15.88
N ILE A 220 -15.69 -1.50 15.85
CA ILE A 220 -15.32 -0.33 16.62
C ILE A 220 -15.13 0.88 15.72
N ASN A 221 -15.52 2.06 16.20
CA ASN A 221 -15.38 3.34 15.52
C ASN A 221 -14.69 4.35 16.45
N PRO A 222 -13.37 4.39 16.47
CA PRO A 222 -12.63 5.52 17.01
C PRO A 222 -12.95 6.78 16.23
N VAL A 223 -13.38 7.83 16.94
CA VAL A 223 -13.70 9.14 16.36
C VAL A 223 -12.74 10.16 16.94
N LEU A 224 -11.94 10.76 16.08
CA LEU A 224 -10.96 11.78 16.43
C LEU A 224 -11.43 13.16 15.95
N THR A 225 -10.94 14.22 16.60
CA THR A 225 -11.20 15.58 16.12
C THR A 225 -10.28 15.90 14.95
N LEU A 226 -10.86 16.38 13.86
CA LEU A 226 -10.14 16.94 12.71
C LEU A 226 -10.11 18.47 12.87
N ALA A 227 -8.91 19.05 12.98
CA ALA A 227 -8.76 20.49 13.18
C ALA A 227 -8.89 21.26 11.86
N PRO A 228 -9.33 22.54 11.90
CA PRO A 228 -9.31 23.39 10.71
C PRO A 228 -7.91 23.48 10.10
N GLY A 229 -7.82 23.28 8.78
CA GLY A 229 -6.53 23.30 8.05
C GLY A 229 -5.66 22.07 8.23
N GLU A 230 -6.12 21.07 8.96
CA GLU A 230 -5.45 19.77 9.06
C GLU A 230 -5.43 19.02 7.72
N ARG A 231 -4.39 18.23 7.49
CA ARG A 231 -4.19 17.40 6.31
C ARG A 231 -3.74 16.02 6.74
N ILE A 232 -4.28 15.02 6.11
CA ILE A 232 -4.01 13.60 6.40
C ILE A 232 -3.40 12.94 5.18
N TYR A 233 -2.35 12.15 5.39
CA TYR A 233 -1.59 11.44 4.34
C TYR A 233 -1.35 9.99 4.74
N GLY A 234 -1.07 9.13 3.75
CA GLY A 234 -0.85 7.70 3.97
C GLY A 234 -1.99 6.87 3.37
N CYS A 235 -2.44 5.83 4.08
CA CYS A 235 -3.47 4.88 3.68
C CYS A 235 -3.09 3.91 2.55
N GLY A 236 -1.79 3.72 2.28
CA GLY A 236 -1.32 2.82 1.23
C GLY A 236 -1.20 3.47 -0.15
N GLU A 237 -1.21 2.65 -1.20
CA GLU A 237 -1.18 3.12 -2.58
C GLU A 237 -2.56 3.60 -3.01
N SER A 238 -2.84 4.85 -2.72
CA SER A 238 -4.11 5.49 -3.09
C SER A 238 -3.90 6.43 -4.28
N PHE A 239 -4.63 6.20 -5.34
CA PHE A 239 -4.52 6.92 -6.62
C PHE A 239 -5.26 8.27 -6.63
N THR A 240 -6.09 8.52 -5.62
CA THR A 240 -6.78 9.79 -5.40
C THR A 240 -5.82 10.87 -4.86
N SER A 241 -6.32 12.06 -4.55
CA SER A 241 -5.51 13.12 -3.95
C SER A 241 -4.71 12.63 -2.74
N LEU A 242 -3.45 13.07 -2.59
CA LEU A 242 -2.58 12.70 -1.48
C LEU A 242 -3.16 13.11 -0.13
N ASN A 243 -3.73 14.32 -0.05
CA ASN A 243 -4.46 14.74 1.14
C ASN A 243 -5.81 14.02 1.24
N LYS A 244 -5.99 13.22 2.28
CA LYS A 244 -7.19 12.40 2.49
C LYS A 244 -8.35 13.16 3.15
N VAL A 245 -8.15 14.39 3.62
CA VAL A 245 -9.23 15.19 4.18
C VAL A 245 -10.29 15.50 3.12
N GLY A 246 -11.54 15.23 3.46
CA GLY A 246 -12.69 15.28 2.54
C GLY A 246 -12.93 13.96 1.79
N GLN A 247 -12.15 12.93 2.05
CA GLN A 247 -12.30 11.62 1.42
C GLN A 247 -12.79 10.56 2.41
N LYS A 248 -13.48 9.57 1.88
CA LYS A 248 -13.73 8.29 2.54
C LYS A 248 -12.83 7.26 1.88
N VAL A 249 -11.89 6.70 2.64
CA VAL A 249 -10.88 5.75 2.17
C VAL A 249 -11.20 4.36 2.69
N HIS A 250 -11.32 3.39 1.79
CA HIS A 250 -11.61 2.00 2.13
C HIS A 250 -10.32 1.18 2.15
N LEU A 251 -9.89 0.76 3.33
CA LEU A 251 -8.71 -0.09 3.50
C LEU A 251 -9.14 -1.56 3.44
N SER A 252 -9.23 -2.04 2.23
CA SER A 252 -9.53 -3.41 1.86
C SER A 252 -8.79 -3.70 0.57
N VAL A 253 -8.00 -4.75 0.55
CA VAL A 253 -7.24 -5.15 -0.65
C VAL A 253 -8.22 -5.48 -1.76
N THR A 254 -8.06 -4.84 -2.92
CA THR A 254 -8.93 -5.04 -4.09
C THR A 254 -8.10 -5.02 -5.37
N ASP A 255 -8.63 -5.55 -6.45
CA ASP A 255 -8.11 -5.35 -7.80
C ASP A 255 -8.88 -4.19 -8.47
N PRO A 256 -8.37 -2.96 -8.43
CA PRO A 256 -9.05 -1.80 -9.03
C PRO A 256 -8.94 -1.77 -10.56
N GLN A 257 -8.16 -2.66 -11.16
CA GLN A 257 -7.87 -2.68 -12.60
C GLN A 257 -7.29 -1.35 -13.12
N GLY A 258 -6.40 -0.74 -12.32
CA GLY A 258 -5.67 0.47 -12.68
C GLY A 258 -5.80 1.61 -11.66
N PRO A 259 -5.06 2.72 -11.88
CA PRO A 259 -4.95 3.83 -10.93
C PRO A 259 -6.02 4.91 -11.09
N GLU A 260 -7.06 4.70 -11.87
CA GLU A 260 -8.11 5.70 -12.15
C GLU A 260 -9.34 5.52 -11.25
N THR A 261 -9.21 4.83 -10.11
CA THR A 261 -10.29 4.56 -9.15
C THR A 261 -9.85 4.88 -7.72
N ASP A 262 -10.77 4.74 -6.76
CA ASP A 262 -10.51 4.82 -5.33
C ASP A 262 -10.17 3.44 -4.71
N GLY A 263 -10.20 2.37 -5.49
CA GLY A 263 -9.75 1.04 -5.10
C GLY A 263 -8.23 0.96 -4.92
N GLN A 264 -7.76 -0.02 -4.16
CA GLN A 264 -6.34 -0.13 -3.83
C GLN A 264 -5.84 -1.58 -3.88
N TYR A 265 -4.78 -1.83 -4.66
CA TYR A 265 -4.04 -3.10 -4.58
C TYR A 265 -3.31 -3.26 -3.24
N LYS A 266 -2.88 -2.13 -2.66
CA LYS A 266 -1.96 -2.05 -1.51
C LYS A 266 -2.43 -1.04 -0.47
N PRO A 267 -3.63 -1.22 0.13
CA PRO A 267 -4.04 -0.38 1.25
C PRO A 267 -3.16 -0.67 2.47
N VAL A 268 -2.91 0.34 3.28
CA VAL A 268 -2.14 0.24 4.52
C VAL A 268 -2.89 0.96 5.64
N PRO A 269 -3.18 0.31 6.77
CA PRO A 269 -3.93 0.92 7.87
C PRO A 269 -3.05 1.88 8.70
N PHE A 270 -2.41 2.82 8.01
CA PHE A 270 -1.51 3.82 8.58
C PHE A 270 -1.74 5.18 7.91
N PHE A 271 -1.82 6.21 8.73
CA PHE A 271 -1.88 7.59 8.26
C PHE A 271 -1.16 8.54 9.23
N PHE A 272 -0.84 9.73 8.75
CA PHE A 272 -0.29 10.79 9.58
C PHE A 272 -0.82 12.17 9.19
N SER A 273 -0.75 13.10 10.15
CA SER A 273 -1.24 14.46 10.03
C SER A 273 -0.10 15.48 9.94
N ASN A 274 -0.31 16.56 9.17
CA ASN A 274 0.57 17.72 9.16
C ASN A 274 0.67 18.43 10.52
N ARG A 275 -0.08 17.98 11.52
CA ARG A 275 -0.02 18.48 12.90
C ARG A 275 1.05 17.81 13.76
N GLY A 276 1.74 16.80 13.24
CA GLY A 276 2.85 16.11 13.91
C GLY A 276 2.44 14.88 14.71
N TYR A 277 1.43 14.15 14.26
CA TYR A 277 1.10 12.81 14.76
C TYR A 277 0.80 11.84 13.63
N GLY A 278 1.00 10.56 13.88
CA GLY A 278 0.58 9.46 13.02
C GLY A 278 -0.11 8.37 13.79
N ILE A 279 -0.91 7.56 13.10
CA ILE A 279 -1.61 6.41 13.68
C ILE A 279 -1.43 5.20 12.76
N PHE A 280 -0.95 4.10 13.32
CA PHE A 280 -1.03 2.78 12.71
C PHE A 280 -2.14 2.00 13.42
N MET A 281 -3.17 1.65 12.66
CA MET A 281 -4.27 0.79 13.12
C MET A 281 -3.82 -0.66 12.94
N HIS A 282 -3.41 -1.30 14.02
CA HIS A 282 -2.91 -2.67 14.01
C HIS A 282 -4.07 -3.65 13.87
N THR A 283 -4.57 -3.78 12.66
CA THR A 283 -5.66 -4.70 12.29
C THR A 283 -5.48 -5.20 10.87
N SER A 284 -5.96 -6.38 10.58
CA SER A 284 -6.10 -6.93 9.23
C SER A 284 -7.56 -6.98 8.75
N ALA A 285 -8.50 -6.63 9.64
CA ALA A 285 -9.89 -6.46 9.23
C ALA A 285 -10.07 -5.24 8.31
N PRO A 286 -11.10 -5.21 7.45
CA PRO A 286 -11.41 -4.03 6.67
C PRO A 286 -11.65 -2.80 7.54
N VAL A 287 -11.15 -1.64 7.08
CA VAL A 287 -11.34 -0.34 7.73
C VAL A 287 -11.88 0.67 6.72
N THR A 288 -12.86 1.45 7.12
CA THR A 288 -13.29 2.65 6.39
C THR A 288 -12.88 3.88 7.17
N CYS A 289 -11.97 4.68 6.59
CA CYS A 289 -11.52 5.94 7.16
C CYS A 289 -12.32 7.09 6.51
N ASP A 290 -13.14 7.77 7.28
CA ASP A 290 -13.88 8.96 6.86
C ASP A 290 -13.18 10.20 7.44
N PHE A 291 -12.28 10.77 6.66
CA PHE A 291 -11.48 11.93 7.04
C PHE A 291 -12.23 13.23 6.77
N GLY A 292 -13.31 13.46 7.49
CA GLY A 292 -14.11 14.67 7.32
C GLY A 292 -15.00 14.70 6.07
N ALA A 293 -15.16 13.60 5.34
CA ALA A 293 -16.02 13.52 4.16
C ALA A 293 -17.51 13.68 4.51
N SER A 294 -17.96 12.97 5.55
CA SER A 294 -19.35 13.06 6.01
C SER A 294 -19.56 14.10 7.10
N TYR A 295 -18.52 14.46 7.86
CA TYR A 295 -18.55 15.50 8.88
C TYR A 295 -17.18 16.14 9.02
N ILE A 296 -17.06 17.39 8.62
CA ILE A 296 -15.79 18.11 8.40
C ILE A 296 -14.90 18.28 9.65
N GLY A 297 -15.43 18.09 10.84
CA GLY A 297 -14.70 18.26 12.12
C GLY A 297 -14.28 16.96 12.79
N ALA A 298 -14.31 15.83 12.08
CA ALA A 298 -13.97 14.54 12.66
C ALA A 298 -13.39 13.55 11.65
N ASP A 299 -12.41 12.78 12.11
CA ASP A 299 -11.94 11.56 11.50
C ASP A 299 -12.65 10.37 12.16
N ARG A 300 -13.35 9.57 11.37
CA ARG A 300 -14.07 8.39 11.82
C ARG A 300 -13.42 7.15 11.24
N LEU A 301 -13.00 6.25 12.09
CA LEU A 301 -12.25 5.05 11.71
C LEU A 301 -13.10 3.80 11.97
N PHE A 302 -13.95 3.46 11.01
CA PHE A 302 -14.85 2.31 11.11
C PHE A 302 -14.08 1.02 10.84
N MET A 303 -13.83 0.24 11.89
CA MET A 303 -13.04 -0.98 11.85
C MET A 303 -13.92 -2.20 12.07
N ALA A 304 -13.83 -3.18 11.18
CA ALA A 304 -14.51 -4.48 11.33
C ALA A 304 -13.77 -5.37 12.35
N ASP A 305 -13.38 -4.82 13.49
CA ASP A 305 -12.58 -5.51 14.50
C ASP A 305 -13.24 -5.40 15.88
N GLU A 306 -13.04 -6.42 16.70
CA GLU A 306 -13.55 -6.49 18.07
C GLU A 306 -12.67 -5.73 19.08
N GLN A 307 -11.57 -5.12 18.62
CA GLN A 307 -10.68 -4.30 19.42
C GLN A 307 -10.16 -3.10 18.63
N MET A 308 -9.79 -2.05 19.33
CA MET A 308 -8.90 -1.01 18.85
C MET A 308 -7.49 -1.32 19.31
N ASP A 309 -6.54 -1.37 18.40
CA ASP A 309 -5.12 -1.47 18.69
C ASP A 309 -4.36 -0.45 17.83
N PHE A 310 -3.99 0.67 18.43
CA PHE A 310 -3.38 1.80 17.74
C PHE A 310 -1.98 2.05 18.25
N PHE A 311 -1.03 2.19 17.32
CA PHE A 311 0.25 2.83 17.58
C PHE A 311 0.13 4.30 17.20
N VAL A 312 0.42 5.18 18.16
CA VAL A 312 0.42 6.63 17.99
C VAL A 312 1.85 7.12 17.96
N PHE A 313 2.20 7.84 16.90
CA PHE A 313 3.52 8.38 16.66
C PHE A 313 3.51 9.90 16.82
N LEU A 314 4.60 10.48 17.37
CA LEU A 314 4.78 11.92 17.56
C LEU A 314 6.02 12.39 16.80
N GLY A 315 5.88 13.38 15.93
CA GLY A 315 7.00 13.95 15.18
C GLY A 315 6.62 14.47 13.80
N GLU A 316 7.65 14.75 13.01
CA GLU A 316 7.53 15.13 11.61
C GLU A 316 7.42 13.90 10.70
N PRO A 317 7.09 14.04 9.40
CA PRO A 317 6.91 12.92 8.49
C PRO A 317 8.04 11.89 8.52
N LYS A 318 9.31 12.32 8.53
CA LYS A 318 10.46 11.40 8.59
C LYS A 318 10.53 10.64 9.92
N ASP A 319 10.23 11.31 11.03
CA ASP A 319 10.21 10.67 12.36
C ASP A 319 9.10 9.61 12.41
N ILE A 320 7.90 9.96 11.92
CA ILE A 320 6.73 9.09 11.94
C ILE A 320 6.95 7.85 11.05
N LEU A 321 7.49 8.03 9.84
CA LEU A 321 7.82 6.92 8.94
C LEU A 321 8.91 6.02 9.55
N TYR A 322 9.92 6.60 10.19
CA TYR A 322 10.96 5.84 10.89
C TYR A 322 10.37 4.98 12.00
N GLU A 323 9.58 5.57 12.92
CA GLU A 323 8.95 4.87 14.04
C GLU A 323 7.99 3.77 13.56
N TYR A 324 7.18 4.04 12.53
CA TYR A 324 6.28 3.06 11.93
C TYR A 324 7.05 1.86 11.35
N THR A 325 8.14 2.13 10.62
CA THR A 325 8.93 1.05 9.99
C THR A 325 9.85 0.31 10.97
N GLU A 326 10.16 0.88 12.15
CA GLU A 326 10.78 0.13 13.26
C GLU A 326 9.85 -0.98 13.79
N ILE A 327 8.54 -0.77 13.72
CA ILE A 327 7.53 -1.73 14.19
C ILE A 327 7.22 -2.76 13.10
N THR A 328 6.97 -2.30 11.88
CA THR A 328 6.47 -3.15 10.78
C THR A 328 7.58 -3.68 9.87
N GLY A 329 8.81 -3.25 10.10
CA GLY A 329 10.00 -3.60 9.34
C GLY A 329 10.30 -2.61 8.21
N LYS A 330 11.58 -2.42 7.93
CA LYS A 330 12.08 -1.60 6.82
C LYS A 330 12.26 -2.43 5.56
N SER A 331 12.21 -1.77 4.41
CA SER A 331 12.57 -2.43 3.14
C SER A 331 14.06 -2.79 3.15
N PRO A 332 14.44 -4.03 2.88
CA PRO A 332 15.84 -4.40 2.69
C PRO A 332 16.42 -3.63 1.50
N LEU A 333 17.74 -3.48 1.45
CA LEU A 333 18.40 -2.89 0.29
C LEU A 333 18.34 -3.88 -0.88
N PRO A 334 17.63 -3.57 -1.98
CA PRO A 334 17.59 -4.45 -3.14
C PRO A 334 18.96 -4.61 -3.81
N PRO A 335 19.22 -5.71 -4.53
CA PRO A 335 20.48 -5.90 -5.24
C PRO A 335 20.68 -4.81 -6.31
N LEU A 336 21.92 -4.42 -6.54
CA LEU A 336 22.26 -3.31 -7.44
C LEU A 336 21.68 -3.50 -8.85
N TRP A 337 21.72 -4.71 -9.39
CA TRP A 337 21.20 -5.02 -10.72
C TRP A 337 19.69 -4.72 -10.87
N SER A 338 18.93 -4.78 -9.80
CA SER A 338 17.50 -4.55 -9.84
C SER A 338 17.13 -3.08 -10.13
N PHE A 339 18.03 -2.13 -9.84
CA PHE A 339 17.85 -0.72 -10.18
C PHE A 339 18.08 -0.44 -11.67
N GLY A 340 18.61 -1.39 -12.44
CA GLY A 340 18.74 -1.30 -13.89
C GLY A 340 17.39 -1.35 -14.61
N THR A 341 17.44 -1.34 -15.94
CA THR A 341 16.23 -1.40 -16.77
C THR A 341 15.73 -2.83 -16.88
N TRP A 342 14.44 -3.03 -16.63
CA TRP A 342 13.71 -4.29 -16.85
C TRP A 342 12.94 -4.17 -18.16
N MET A 343 13.23 -5.05 -19.11
CA MET A 343 12.51 -5.12 -20.38
C MET A 343 11.51 -6.25 -20.36
N SER A 344 10.28 -5.93 -20.65
CA SER A 344 9.14 -6.82 -20.70
C SER A 344 8.06 -6.27 -21.65
N ARG A 345 7.13 -7.12 -21.97
CA ARG A 345 5.78 -6.79 -22.47
C ARG A 345 4.83 -7.84 -21.90
N ILE A 346 3.53 -7.82 -22.24
CA ILE A 346 2.57 -8.79 -21.69
C ILE A 346 3.17 -10.18 -21.69
N THR A 347 3.82 -10.64 -22.76
CA THR A 347 4.70 -11.79 -22.64
C THR A 347 5.65 -11.94 -23.83
N TYR A 348 6.77 -12.59 -23.60
CA TYR A 348 7.62 -13.22 -24.62
C TYR A 348 7.30 -14.71 -24.67
N PHE A 349 6.83 -15.19 -25.81
CA PHE A 349 6.28 -16.55 -25.91
C PHE A 349 7.30 -17.62 -26.18
N SER A 350 8.57 -17.29 -26.46
CA SER A 350 9.59 -18.29 -26.80
C SER A 350 10.99 -17.94 -26.33
N GLN A 351 11.81 -18.98 -26.24
CA GLN A 351 13.25 -18.84 -25.99
C GLN A 351 13.93 -17.94 -27.00
N GLN A 352 13.62 -18.11 -28.30
CA GLN A 352 14.22 -17.32 -29.35
C GLN A 352 13.85 -15.85 -29.22
N GLU A 353 12.59 -15.55 -28.92
CA GLU A 353 12.11 -14.18 -28.75
C GLU A 353 12.83 -13.48 -27.59
N GLY A 354 12.91 -14.14 -26.41
CA GLY A 354 13.63 -13.56 -25.25
C GLY A 354 15.12 -13.29 -25.53
N LEU A 355 15.79 -14.18 -26.24
CA LEU A 355 17.19 -14.00 -26.65
C LEU A 355 17.34 -12.87 -27.68
N GLU A 356 16.41 -12.75 -28.63
CA GLU A 356 16.43 -11.66 -29.62
C GLU A 356 16.22 -10.29 -28.95
N ILE A 357 15.30 -10.16 -28.00
CA ILE A 357 15.10 -8.92 -27.25
C ILE A 357 16.38 -8.53 -26.49
N ALA A 358 17.03 -9.48 -25.84
CA ALA A 358 18.31 -9.24 -25.16
C ALA A 358 19.41 -8.77 -26.14
N HIS A 359 19.49 -9.39 -27.34
CA HIS A 359 20.39 -8.98 -28.39
C HIS A 359 20.09 -7.55 -28.89
N GLN A 360 18.81 -7.22 -29.15
CA GLN A 360 18.40 -5.91 -29.64
C GLN A 360 18.68 -4.78 -28.63
N LEU A 361 18.54 -5.03 -27.33
CA LEU A 361 18.93 -4.06 -26.30
C LEU A 361 20.43 -3.71 -26.43
N ARG A 362 21.30 -4.69 -26.58
CA ARG A 362 22.75 -4.48 -26.75
C ARG A 362 23.08 -3.82 -28.12
N ALA A 363 22.46 -4.27 -29.20
CA ALA A 363 22.66 -3.73 -30.55
C ALA A 363 22.27 -2.25 -30.61
N ASN A 364 21.18 -1.87 -29.98
CA ASN A 364 20.73 -0.48 -29.86
C ASN A 364 21.44 0.31 -28.74
N ARG A 365 22.39 -0.30 -28.04
CA ARG A 365 23.14 0.33 -26.93
C ARG A 365 22.22 0.88 -25.82
N ILE A 366 21.14 0.16 -25.52
CA ILE A 366 20.21 0.51 -24.46
C ILE A 366 20.67 -0.20 -23.19
N PRO A 367 21.08 0.52 -22.14
CA PRO A 367 21.45 -0.09 -20.87
C PRO A 367 20.27 -0.85 -20.25
N ALA A 368 20.49 -2.13 -19.90
CA ALA A 368 19.46 -2.97 -19.29
C ALA A 368 20.07 -4.15 -18.53
N ASP A 369 19.38 -4.62 -17.49
CA ASP A 369 19.85 -5.69 -16.61
C ASP A 369 18.89 -6.87 -16.52
N VAL A 370 17.59 -6.74 -16.89
CA VAL A 370 16.60 -7.79 -16.68
C VAL A 370 15.75 -8.02 -17.92
N ILE A 371 15.56 -9.31 -18.25
CA ILE A 371 14.52 -9.77 -19.18
C ILE A 371 13.42 -10.45 -18.36
N HIS A 372 12.19 -10.00 -18.55
CA HIS A 372 11.04 -10.53 -17.85
C HIS A 372 10.13 -11.30 -18.82
N PHE A 373 9.85 -12.56 -18.53
CA PHE A 373 8.85 -13.39 -19.19
C PHE A 373 7.56 -13.37 -18.36
N ASP A 374 6.48 -12.86 -18.95
CA ASP A 374 5.18 -12.79 -18.30
C ASP A 374 4.33 -14.03 -18.56
N THR A 375 2.99 -13.97 -18.59
CA THR A 375 2.03 -15.08 -18.53
C THR A 375 2.28 -16.26 -19.49
N GLY A 376 2.91 -16.05 -20.63
CA GLY A 376 3.03 -17.04 -21.71
C GLY A 376 4.26 -17.95 -21.65
N TRP A 377 5.05 -17.97 -20.59
CA TRP A 377 6.19 -18.89 -20.48
C TRP A 377 5.76 -20.32 -20.10
N PHE A 378 4.57 -20.52 -19.56
CA PHE A 378 3.99 -21.82 -19.23
C PHE A 378 3.55 -22.62 -20.47
N GLY A 379 3.29 -23.91 -20.27
CA GLY A 379 2.73 -24.79 -21.31
C GLY A 379 1.40 -24.28 -21.88
N VAL A 380 0.55 -23.76 -21.02
CA VAL A 380 -0.69 -23.06 -21.37
C VAL A 380 -0.62 -21.68 -20.72
N ASP A 381 -0.89 -20.64 -21.51
CA ASP A 381 -0.88 -19.26 -21.05
C ASP A 381 -1.79 -19.08 -19.82
N TRP A 382 -1.34 -18.32 -18.82
CA TRP A 382 -2.00 -18.10 -17.52
C TRP A 382 -2.10 -19.34 -16.59
N GLN A 383 -1.73 -20.54 -17.02
CA GLN A 383 -1.83 -21.75 -16.21
C GLN A 383 -0.48 -22.05 -15.53
N CYS A 384 -0.32 -21.55 -14.29
CA CYS A 384 0.92 -21.76 -13.52
C CYS A 384 1.21 -23.24 -13.27
N ASP A 385 2.03 -23.83 -14.14
CA ASP A 385 2.51 -25.21 -14.00
C ASP A 385 3.99 -25.31 -13.61
N TYR A 386 4.63 -24.16 -13.39
CA TYR A 386 6.04 -24.00 -13.00
C TYR A 386 7.03 -24.72 -13.92
N GLN A 387 6.68 -24.84 -15.19
CA GLN A 387 7.51 -25.43 -16.24
C GLN A 387 7.48 -24.57 -17.51
N PHE A 388 8.65 -24.38 -18.11
CA PHE A 388 8.70 -23.75 -19.43
C PHE A 388 7.97 -24.61 -20.48
N ALA A 389 7.21 -23.98 -21.35
CA ALA A 389 6.54 -24.63 -22.46
C ALA A 389 7.54 -25.36 -23.36
N LYS A 390 7.44 -26.68 -23.45
CA LYS A 390 8.44 -27.53 -24.15
C LYS A 390 8.56 -27.26 -25.64
N ASP A 391 7.48 -26.83 -26.27
CA ASP A 391 7.39 -26.51 -27.70
C ASP A 391 7.98 -25.14 -28.05
N ARG A 392 8.12 -24.25 -27.08
CA ARG A 392 8.58 -22.88 -27.27
C ARG A 392 9.87 -22.55 -26.54
N PHE A 393 10.22 -23.32 -25.53
CA PHE A 393 11.46 -23.23 -24.76
C PHE A 393 12.17 -24.59 -24.79
N GLU A 394 12.82 -24.89 -25.91
CA GLU A 394 13.48 -26.19 -26.15
C GLU A 394 14.53 -26.50 -25.09
N ASN A 395 15.33 -25.50 -24.69
CA ASN A 395 16.34 -25.64 -23.66
C ASN A 395 16.42 -24.42 -22.76
N PRO A 396 15.49 -24.28 -21.80
CA PRO A 396 15.39 -23.08 -20.95
C PRO A 396 16.66 -22.85 -20.11
N VAL A 397 17.32 -23.90 -19.63
CA VAL A 397 18.58 -23.78 -18.88
C VAL A 397 19.69 -23.16 -19.74
N LYS A 398 19.79 -23.55 -21.03
CA LYS A 398 20.76 -22.96 -21.95
C LYS A 398 20.42 -21.50 -22.24
N MET A 399 19.13 -21.18 -22.40
CA MET A 399 18.66 -19.80 -22.57
C MET A 399 19.03 -18.95 -21.36
N LEU A 400 18.70 -19.37 -20.15
CA LEU A 400 19.00 -18.67 -18.90
C LEU A 400 20.50 -18.43 -18.73
N LYS A 401 21.34 -19.45 -19.02
CA LYS A 401 22.81 -19.29 -19.01
C LYS A 401 23.31 -18.31 -20.07
N GLN A 402 22.68 -18.26 -21.24
CA GLN A 402 23.05 -17.29 -22.27
C GLN A 402 22.68 -15.87 -21.86
N LEU A 403 21.46 -15.66 -21.36
CA LEU A 403 21.03 -14.37 -20.82
C LEU A 403 21.97 -13.88 -19.70
N ALA A 404 22.32 -14.76 -18.75
CA ALA A 404 23.26 -14.43 -17.68
C ALA A 404 24.66 -14.06 -18.22
N LYS A 405 25.16 -14.79 -19.24
CA LYS A 405 26.43 -14.48 -19.91
C LYS A 405 26.39 -13.10 -20.60
N ASP A 406 25.25 -12.74 -21.18
CA ASP A 406 25.03 -11.44 -21.82
C ASP A 406 24.72 -10.34 -20.81
N GLY A 407 24.73 -10.68 -19.50
CA GLY A 407 24.55 -9.76 -18.35
C GLY A 407 23.11 -9.41 -18.08
N PHE A 408 22.20 -10.35 -18.30
CA PHE A 408 20.80 -10.21 -17.96
C PHE A 408 20.38 -11.17 -16.84
N HIS A 409 19.72 -10.65 -15.85
CA HIS A 409 18.91 -11.40 -14.89
C HIS A 409 17.56 -11.76 -15.53
N THR A 410 16.94 -12.83 -15.03
CA THR A 410 15.64 -13.28 -15.56
C THR A 410 14.58 -13.26 -14.49
N CYS A 411 13.45 -12.63 -14.80
CA CYS A 411 12.23 -12.63 -13.99
C CYS A 411 11.14 -13.47 -14.67
N LEU A 412 10.39 -14.27 -13.91
CA LEU A 412 9.24 -15.03 -14.39
C LEU A 412 7.98 -14.60 -13.65
N TRP A 413 6.86 -14.53 -14.37
CA TRP A 413 5.54 -14.25 -13.82
C TRP A 413 4.88 -15.50 -13.23
N GLN A 414 4.06 -15.32 -12.19
CA GLN A 414 3.15 -16.32 -11.67
C GLN A 414 2.04 -15.69 -10.81
N LEU A 415 1.00 -16.46 -10.50
CA LEU A 415 -0.11 -16.12 -9.62
C LEU A 415 -0.45 -17.31 -8.69
N PRO A 416 -1.17 -17.09 -7.56
CA PRO A 416 -1.43 -18.11 -6.55
C PRO A 416 -2.80 -18.80 -6.69
N TYR A 417 -3.46 -18.73 -7.86
CA TYR A 417 -4.79 -19.27 -8.12
C TYR A 417 -4.73 -20.37 -9.17
N PHE A 418 -5.44 -21.46 -8.94
CA PHE A 418 -5.40 -22.64 -9.80
C PHE A 418 -6.80 -23.03 -10.25
N THR A 419 -7.09 -22.86 -11.55
CA THR A 419 -8.35 -23.26 -12.13
C THR A 419 -8.50 -24.78 -12.16
N PRO A 420 -9.71 -25.36 -12.28
CA PRO A 420 -9.93 -26.81 -12.41
C PRO A 420 -9.19 -27.45 -13.59
N LYS A 421 -8.76 -26.67 -14.59
CA LYS A 421 -7.98 -27.12 -15.75
C LYS A 421 -6.49 -27.21 -15.47
N ASN A 422 -6.00 -26.61 -14.37
CA ASN A 422 -4.59 -26.64 -14.03
C ASN A 422 -4.17 -28.03 -13.56
N ARG A 423 -3.01 -28.49 -14.01
CA ARG A 423 -2.48 -29.84 -13.68
C ARG A 423 -2.27 -30.09 -12.19
N PHE A 424 -2.10 -29.04 -11.39
CA PHE A 424 -1.92 -29.13 -9.93
C PHE A 424 -3.21 -29.02 -9.15
N PHE A 425 -4.34 -28.72 -9.81
CA PHE A 425 -5.63 -28.50 -9.12
C PHE A 425 -5.98 -29.65 -8.17
N ASN A 426 -6.03 -30.88 -8.68
CA ASN A 426 -6.36 -32.05 -7.85
C ASN A 426 -5.32 -32.29 -6.75
N GLU A 427 -4.02 -32.14 -7.05
CA GLU A 427 -2.96 -32.26 -6.04
C GLU A 427 -3.16 -31.27 -4.88
N ILE A 428 -3.51 -30.01 -5.20
CA ILE A 428 -3.76 -28.96 -4.22
C ILE A 428 -4.98 -29.28 -3.35
N ILE A 429 -6.06 -29.78 -3.97
CA ILE A 429 -7.27 -30.17 -3.24
C ILE A 429 -7.00 -31.39 -2.34
N ASP A 430 -6.43 -32.44 -2.88
CA ASP A 430 -6.19 -33.72 -2.18
C ASP A 430 -5.26 -33.53 -0.97
N LYS A 431 -4.28 -32.63 -1.09
CA LYS A 431 -3.37 -32.26 0.02
C LYS A 431 -3.93 -31.20 0.96
N GLY A 432 -5.09 -30.60 0.65
CA GLY A 432 -5.72 -29.56 1.47
C GLY A 432 -4.90 -28.26 1.54
N LEU A 433 -4.19 -27.91 0.46
CA LEU A 433 -3.32 -26.73 0.40
C LEU A 433 -4.08 -25.41 0.08
N HIS A 434 -5.36 -25.51 -0.20
CA HIS A 434 -6.23 -24.40 -0.59
C HIS A 434 -7.01 -23.83 0.58
N VAL A 435 -7.48 -22.60 0.43
CA VAL A 435 -8.45 -21.99 1.34
C VAL A 435 -9.75 -22.79 1.28
N LYS A 436 -10.35 -23.07 2.45
CA LYS A 436 -11.59 -23.84 2.57
C LYS A 436 -12.74 -22.93 3.00
N ASN A 437 -13.97 -23.35 2.76
CA ASN A 437 -15.13 -22.76 3.41
C ASN A 437 -15.40 -23.45 4.77
N ALA A 438 -16.36 -22.95 5.55
CA ALA A 438 -16.70 -23.49 6.85
C ALA A 438 -17.15 -24.96 6.85
N ALA A 439 -17.63 -25.49 5.72
CA ALA A 439 -18.01 -26.89 5.53
C ALA A 439 -16.84 -27.78 5.05
N GLY A 440 -15.65 -27.23 4.87
CA GLY A 440 -14.45 -27.92 4.38
C GLY A 440 -14.33 -28.05 2.86
N GLY A 441 -15.28 -27.53 2.10
CA GLY A 441 -15.20 -27.44 0.65
C GLY A 441 -14.52 -26.16 0.16
N MET A 442 -14.50 -25.92 -1.14
CA MET A 442 -13.95 -24.70 -1.74
C MET A 442 -14.91 -23.51 -1.58
N PRO A 443 -14.41 -22.33 -1.22
CA PRO A 443 -15.21 -21.11 -1.14
C PRO A 443 -15.57 -20.53 -2.53
N VAL A 444 -14.74 -20.81 -3.54
CA VAL A 444 -14.88 -20.40 -4.94
C VAL A 444 -14.51 -21.56 -5.86
N GLU A 445 -14.69 -21.42 -7.17
CA GLU A 445 -14.39 -22.49 -8.14
C GLU A 445 -12.89 -22.82 -8.24
N ASP A 446 -12.04 -21.79 -8.13
CA ASP A 446 -10.58 -21.95 -8.20
C ASP A 446 -9.98 -22.37 -6.86
N ALA A 447 -8.94 -23.18 -6.90
CA ALA A 447 -8.13 -23.50 -5.74
C ALA A 447 -7.15 -22.34 -5.45
N ILE A 448 -7.46 -21.57 -4.42
CA ILE A 448 -6.63 -20.47 -3.93
C ILE A 448 -5.72 -21.00 -2.83
N LEU A 449 -4.42 -20.86 -2.98
CA LEU A 449 -3.44 -21.36 -2.01
C LEU A 449 -3.62 -20.68 -0.65
N ASP A 450 -3.61 -21.47 0.43
CA ASP A 450 -3.67 -20.94 1.80
C ASP A 450 -2.27 -20.71 2.37
N PHE A 451 -1.71 -19.52 2.21
CA PHE A 451 -0.38 -19.18 2.74
C PHE A 451 -0.31 -19.04 4.28
N SER A 452 -1.41 -19.22 4.98
CA SER A 452 -1.38 -19.43 6.43
C SER A 452 -1.04 -20.88 6.81
N ASN A 453 -1.10 -21.81 5.84
CA ASN A 453 -0.75 -23.21 6.01
C ASN A 453 0.74 -23.45 5.67
N PRO A 454 1.57 -23.88 6.64
CA PRO A 454 2.99 -24.17 6.41
C PRO A 454 3.25 -25.23 5.31
N GLU A 455 2.34 -26.21 5.14
CA GLU A 455 2.45 -27.21 4.08
C GLU A 455 2.27 -26.59 2.70
N THR A 456 1.33 -25.64 2.59
CA THR A 456 1.14 -24.86 1.35
C THR A 456 2.37 -24.04 1.03
N VAL A 457 2.92 -23.33 2.01
CA VAL A 457 4.16 -22.55 1.85
C VAL A 457 5.30 -23.44 1.38
N SER A 458 5.50 -24.60 2.01
CA SER A 458 6.54 -25.55 1.63
C SER A 458 6.36 -26.09 0.21
N TRP A 459 5.13 -26.49 -0.15
CA TRP A 459 4.80 -26.97 -1.49
C TRP A 459 5.08 -25.91 -2.55
N TYR A 460 4.62 -24.69 -2.31
CA TYR A 460 4.82 -23.54 -3.20
C TYR A 460 6.30 -23.19 -3.37
N GLN A 461 7.03 -23.07 -2.27
CA GLN A 461 8.45 -22.76 -2.28
C GLN A 461 9.28 -23.84 -3.04
N GLN A 462 8.91 -25.12 -2.96
CA GLN A 462 9.57 -26.18 -3.74
C GLN A 462 9.41 -25.98 -5.25
N LYS A 463 8.24 -25.51 -5.72
CA LYS A 463 8.02 -25.22 -7.15
C LYS A 463 8.92 -24.06 -7.62
N ILE A 464 8.95 -22.99 -6.85
CA ILE A 464 9.78 -21.81 -7.15
C ILE A 464 11.28 -22.15 -7.07
N GLU A 465 11.70 -22.89 -6.05
CA GLU A 465 13.10 -23.32 -5.91
C GLU A 465 13.58 -24.11 -7.14
N GLY A 466 12.70 -24.92 -7.74
CA GLY A 466 12.98 -25.62 -9.00
C GLY A 466 13.30 -24.70 -10.16
N LEU A 467 12.73 -23.48 -10.20
CA LEU A 467 13.03 -22.45 -11.19
C LEU A 467 14.35 -21.74 -10.88
N MET A 468 14.57 -21.40 -9.60
CA MET A 468 15.84 -20.78 -9.16
C MET A 468 17.04 -21.67 -9.51
N LYS A 469 16.95 -22.98 -9.27
CA LYS A 469 18.00 -23.96 -9.63
C LYS A 469 18.28 -24.07 -11.13
N GLN A 470 17.35 -23.64 -11.98
CA GLN A 470 17.56 -23.56 -13.43
C GLN A 470 18.29 -22.27 -13.86
N GLY A 471 18.38 -21.26 -12.98
CA GLY A 471 19.05 -19.99 -13.24
C GLY A 471 18.11 -18.78 -13.32
N VAL A 472 16.85 -18.91 -12.87
CA VAL A 472 15.94 -17.76 -12.72
C VAL A 472 16.41 -16.90 -11.55
N SER A 473 16.43 -15.59 -11.71
CA SER A 473 16.96 -14.65 -10.71
C SER A 473 15.88 -14.15 -9.75
N THR A 474 14.65 -13.94 -10.23
CA THR A 474 13.55 -13.42 -9.44
C THR A 474 12.19 -13.77 -10.04
N ILE A 475 11.12 -13.47 -9.29
CA ILE A 475 9.74 -13.81 -9.68
C ILE A 475 8.85 -12.57 -9.52
N LYS A 476 7.96 -12.34 -10.51
CA LYS A 476 6.82 -11.43 -10.37
C LYS A 476 5.74 -12.10 -9.55
N CYS A 477 5.38 -11.46 -8.45
CA CYS A 477 4.36 -11.89 -7.49
C CYS A 477 3.05 -11.18 -7.82
N ASP A 478 2.35 -11.67 -8.84
CA ASP A 478 1.13 -11.03 -9.34
C ASP A 478 -0.12 -11.47 -8.59
N PHE A 479 -1.17 -10.66 -8.65
CA PHE A 479 -2.42 -10.87 -7.92
C PHE A 479 -2.26 -10.91 -6.39
N GLY A 480 -3.11 -11.68 -5.69
CA GLY A 480 -3.18 -11.77 -4.24
C GLY A 480 -4.41 -11.10 -3.65
N GLU A 481 -5.19 -10.39 -4.46
CA GLU A 481 -6.37 -9.62 -4.03
C GLU A 481 -7.63 -10.48 -3.89
N ALA A 482 -7.70 -11.63 -4.58
CA ALA A 482 -8.91 -12.47 -4.63
C ALA A 482 -9.00 -13.50 -3.49
N ALA A 483 -8.30 -13.30 -2.38
CA ALA A 483 -8.42 -14.15 -1.20
C ALA A 483 -9.86 -14.15 -0.66
N PRO A 484 -10.52 -15.32 -0.49
CA PRO A 484 -11.96 -15.36 -0.22
C PRO A 484 -12.34 -14.82 1.17
N TYR A 485 -13.26 -13.86 1.23
CA TYR A 485 -13.87 -13.39 2.48
C TYR A 485 -14.71 -14.45 3.20
N ASN A 486 -15.31 -15.36 2.44
CA ASN A 486 -16.06 -16.52 2.96
C ASN A 486 -15.14 -17.73 3.23
N GLY A 487 -13.82 -17.53 3.17
CA GLY A 487 -12.82 -18.54 3.47
C GLY A 487 -12.65 -18.77 4.96
N PHE A 488 -12.26 -20.00 5.29
CA PHE A 488 -11.76 -20.41 6.58
C PHE A 488 -10.33 -20.93 6.40
N TYR A 489 -9.38 -20.24 7.03
CA TYR A 489 -7.96 -20.42 6.77
C TYR A 489 -7.31 -21.32 7.84
N HIS A 490 -6.17 -21.90 7.51
CA HIS A 490 -5.40 -22.77 8.41
C HIS A 490 -5.02 -22.07 9.73
N SER A 491 -4.82 -20.74 9.68
CA SER A 491 -4.57 -19.91 10.86
C SER A 491 -5.70 -19.96 11.91
N GLY A 492 -6.86 -20.54 11.57
CA GLY A 492 -8.07 -20.53 12.39
C GLY A 492 -8.88 -19.23 12.29
N LYS A 493 -8.44 -18.27 11.49
CA LYS A 493 -9.15 -17.01 11.23
C LYS A 493 -10.03 -17.12 9.99
N GLY A 494 -11.14 -16.39 10.00
CA GLY A 494 -11.99 -16.23 8.82
C GLY A 494 -11.44 -15.22 7.82
N GLY A 495 -12.02 -15.22 6.62
CA GLY A 495 -11.63 -14.33 5.54
C GLY A 495 -11.72 -12.84 5.87
N LEU A 496 -12.53 -12.44 6.85
CA LEU A 496 -12.58 -11.05 7.31
C LEU A 496 -11.18 -10.52 7.73
N TYR A 497 -10.35 -11.38 8.34
CA TYR A 497 -9.01 -11.03 8.79
C TYR A 497 -7.91 -11.50 7.83
N GLU A 498 -8.09 -12.65 7.17
CA GLU A 498 -7.04 -13.23 6.32
C GLU A 498 -7.01 -12.65 4.91
N HIS A 499 -8.10 -12.06 4.42
CA HIS A 499 -8.16 -11.45 3.10
C HIS A 499 -7.05 -10.38 2.93
N ASN A 500 -6.97 -9.44 3.86
CA ASN A 500 -5.96 -8.38 3.81
C ASN A 500 -4.54 -8.86 4.18
N LEU A 501 -4.41 -9.94 4.96
CA LEU A 501 -3.11 -10.54 5.28
C LEU A 501 -2.57 -11.43 4.15
N TYR A 502 -3.42 -11.86 3.25
CA TYR A 502 -3.04 -12.79 2.18
C TYR A 502 -1.86 -12.28 1.34
N PRO A 503 -1.85 -11.03 0.84
CA PRO A 503 -0.71 -10.49 0.12
C PRO A 503 0.59 -10.53 0.94
N LEU A 504 0.54 -10.17 2.20
CA LEU A 504 1.71 -10.17 3.07
C LEU A 504 2.31 -11.58 3.23
N ARG A 505 1.46 -12.60 3.46
CA ARG A 505 1.89 -14.00 3.56
C ARG A 505 2.44 -14.52 2.24
N TYR A 506 1.79 -14.18 1.13
CA TYR A 506 2.21 -14.57 -0.21
C TYR A 506 3.56 -13.94 -0.59
N ASN A 507 3.71 -12.63 -0.38
CA ASN A 507 4.97 -11.93 -0.61
C ASN A 507 6.11 -12.52 0.24
N LYS A 508 5.84 -12.80 1.52
CA LYS A 508 6.80 -13.44 2.42
C LYS A 508 7.25 -14.80 1.89
N ALA A 509 6.30 -15.67 1.56
CA ALA A 509 6.60 -17.02 1.09
C ALA A 509 7.47 -17.02 -0.17
N LEU A 510 7.20 -16.09 -1.09
CA LEU A 510 7.98 -15.97 -2.32
C LEU A 510 9.35 -15.33 -2.08
N TRP A 511 9.41 -14.23 -1.32
CA TRP A 511 10.66 -13.55 -1.03
C TRP A 511 11.67 -14.46 -0.31
N GLU A 512 11.20 -15.24 0.67
CA GLU A 512 12.04 -16.17 1.43
C GLU A 512 12.71 -17.23 0.55
N VAL A 513 12.03 -17.74 -0.46
CA VAL A 513 12.63 -18.73 -1.36
C VAL A 513 13.62 -18.08 -2.32
N VAL A 514 13.37 -16.86 -2.77
CA VAL A 514 14.31 -16.10 -3.60
C VAL A 514 15.58 -15.79 -2.80
N GLU A 515 15.44 -15.20 -1.60
CA GLU A 515 16.56 -14.87 -0.71
C GLU A 515 17.38 -16.11 -0.33
N ARG A 516 16.74 -17.24 -0.06
CA ARG A 516 17.43 -18.50 0.27
C ARG A 516 18.28 -19.03 -0.88
N ASN A 517 17.86 -18.83 -2.14
CA ASN A 517 18.58 -19.28 -3.32
C ASN A 517 19.60 -18.25 -3.85
N HIS A 518 19.39 -16.97 -3.55
CA HIS A 518 20.25 -15.83 -3.90
C HIS A 518 20.51 -14.97 -2.66
N PRO A 519 21.31 -15.45 -1.69
CA PRO A 519 21.51 -14.77 -0.41
C PRO A 519 22.05 -13.36 -0.56
N GLY A 520 21.37 -12.38 0.05
CA GLY A 520 21.68 -10.96 -0.05
C GLY A 520 21.18 -10.28 -1.34
N GLU A 521 20.48 -11.02 -2.19
CA GLU A 521 19.90 -10.54 -3.45
C GLU A 521 18.38 -10.79 -3.52
N GLY A 522 17.72 -11.02 -2.37
CA GLY A 522 16.29 -11.23 -2.30
C GLY A 522 15.50 -10.03 -2.82
N ILE A 523 14.80 -10.26 -3.93
CA ILE A 523 13.88 -9.29 -4.52
C ILE A 523 12.75 -10.03 -5.22
N ILE A 524 11.53 -9.49 -5.12
CA ILE A 524 10.35 -9.93 -5.86
C ILE A 524 9.70 -8.70 -6.50
N TRP A 525 8.85 -8.90 -7.49
CA TRP A 525 8.06 -7.84 -8.12
C TRP A 525 6.59 -8.07 -7.80
N ALA A 526 6.09 -7.45 -6.71
CA ALA A 526 4.79 -7.77 -6.13
C ALA A 526 3.71 -6.73 -6.45
N ARG A 527 2.44 -7.19 -6.66
CA ARG A 527 1.29 -6.32 -6.90
C ARG A 527 0.60 -5.91 -5.60
N SER A 528 0.05 -6.85 -4.89
CA SER A 528 -0.73 -6.59 -3.68
C SER A 528 0.14 -6.53 -2.41
N ALA A 529 -0.33 -5.77 -1.41
CA ALA A 529 0.35 -5.62 -0.12
C ALA A 529 -0.60 -5.28 1.02
N TRP A 530 -0.12 -5.48 2.24
CA TRP A 530 -0.67 -4.96 3.49
C TRP A 530 0.47 -4.45 4.37
N ALA A 531 0.17 -3.86 5.55
CA ALA A 531 1.21 -3.43 6.50
C ALA A 531 2.20 -4.55 6.82
N GLY A 532 3.49 -4.30 6.69
CA GLY A 532 4.57 -5.28 6.85
C GLY A 532 5.13 -5.82 5.53
N SER A 533 4.42 -5.68 4.40
CA SER A 533 4.91 -6.13 3.08
C SER A 533 6.13 -5.36 2.58
N GLN A 534 6.43 -4.17 3.11
CA GLN A 534 7.63 -3.41 2.74
C GLN A 534 8.94 -4.18 2.99
N ARG A 535 8.92 -5.19 3.85
CA ARG A 535 10.05 -6.12 4.07
C ARG A 535 10.37 -6.99 2.86
N TYR A 536 9.45 -7.10 1.92
CA TYR A 536 9.52 -7.99 0.76
C TYR A 536 9.47 -7.15 -0.52
N ALA A 537 10.52 -6.36 -0.72
CA ALA A 537 10.62 -5.44 -1.86
C ALA A 537 10.66 -6.21 -3.19
N LEU A 538 10.14 -5.62 -4.29
CA LEU A 538 9.46 -4.35 -4.38
C LEU A 538 8.00 -4.51 -4.85
N HIS A 539 7.30 -3.39 -4.99
CA HIS A 539 5.92 -3.36 -5.47
C HIS A 539 5.76 -2.38 -6.65
N TRP A 540 4.74 -2.60 -7.50
CA TRP A 540 4.45 -1.69 -8.62
C TRP A 540 2.99 -1.20 -8.63
N GLY A 541 2.69 -0.15 -9.41
CA GLY A 541 1.42 0.57 -9.44
C GLY A 541 0.22 -0.20 -10.01
N GLY A 542 0.43 -1.42 -10.55
CA GLY A 542 -0.63 -2.20 -11.19
C GLY A 542 -0.83 -1.84 -12.66
N ASP A 543 -2.04 -2.01 -13.17
CA ASP A 543 -2.37 -2.03 -14.59
C ASP A 543 -2.86 -0.65 -15.08
N ALA A 544 -1.96 0.33 -15.17
CA ALA A 544 -2.29 1.70 -15.53
C ALA A 544 -2.87 1.82 -16.95
N ALA A 545 -3.91 2.66 -17.11
CA ALA A 545 -4.36 3.07 -18.44
C ALA A 545 -3.30 3.91 -19.14
N THR A 546 -3.21 3.78 -20.48
CA THR A 546 -2.26 4.53 -21.33
C THR A 546 -2.79 5.93 -21.61
N THR A 547 -2.97 6.73 -20.55
CA THR A 547 -3.58 8.07 -20.56
C THR A 547 -2.79 9.04 -19.67
N ASN A 548 -3.04 10.34 -19.84
CA ASN A 548 -2.49 11.37 -18.95
C ASN A 548 -2.98 11.16 -17.49
N THR A 549 -4.25 10.78 -17.33
CA THR A 549 -4.84 10.51 -16.00
C THR A 549 -4.28 9.25 -15.37
N GLY A 550 -4.00 8.20 -16.16
CA GLY A 550 -3.32 7.00 -15.70
C GLY A 550 -1.90 7.31 -15.20
N MET A 551 -1.15 8.14 -15.93
CA MET A 551 0.18 8.59 -15.52
C MET A 551 0.16 9.39 -14.20
N LEU A 552 -0.79 10.32 -14.06
CA LEU A 552 -0.97 11.08 -12.82
C LEU A 552 -1.43 10.18 -11.66
N GLY A 553 -2.34 9.24 -11.94
CA GLY A 553 -2.81 8.27 -10.96
C GLY A 553 -1.67 7.41 -10.41
N ASP A 554 -0.81 6.88 -11.29
CA ASP A 554 0.40 6.14 -10.89
C ASP A 554 1.34 6.99 -10.02
N LEU A 555 1.59 8.24 -10.41
CA LEU A 555 2.42 9.14 -9.60
C LEU A 555 1.85 9.35 -8.20
N ARG A 556 0.55 9.66 -8.08
CA ARG A 556 -0.13 9.80 -6.80
C ARG A 556 -0.08 8.51 -5.98
N GLY A 557 -0.32 7.37 -6.62
CA GLY A 557 -0.22 6.05 -6.01
C GLY A 557 1.16 5.80 -5.41
N GLY A 558 2.22 6.02 -6.18
CA GLY A 558 3.61 5.86 -5.72
C GLY A 558 3.98 6.79 -4.57
N LEU A 559 3.55 8.06 -4.63
CA LEU A 559 3.76 9.03 -3.55
C LEU A 559 3.00 8.64 -2.28
N SER A 560 1.74 8.26 -2.40
CA SER A 560 0.90 7.80 -1.28
C SER A 560 1.47 6.53 -0.63
N PHE A 561 1.97 5.60 -1.46
CA PHE A 561 2.60 4.36 -1.00
C PHE A 561 3.90 4.62 -0.25
N GLY A 562 4.73 5.54 -0.75
CA GLY A 562 5.93 6.01 -0.05
C GLY A 562 5.61 6.66 1.31
N LEU A 563 4.52 7.44 1.40
CA LEU A 563 4.00 8.01 2.64
C LEU A 563 3.38 6.96 3.59
N SER A 564 3.35 5.69 3.18
CA SER A 564 2.88 4.55 3.97
C SER A 564 4.01 3.59 4.36
N GLY A 565 5.29 4.02 4.27
CA GLY A 565 6.47 3.30 4.76
C GLY A 565 7.13 2.36 3.77
N PHE A 566 6.83 2.46 2.47
CA PHE A 566 7.44 1.65 1.41
C PHE A 566 8.55 2.42 0.71
N SER A 567 9.78 1.89 0.75
CA SER A 567 10.96 2.60 0.24
C SER A 567 11.13 2.49 -1.27
N PHE A 568 10.76 1.35 -1.86
CA PHE A 568 10.98 1.04 -3.28
C PHE A 568 9.67 0.75 -3.99
N TRP A 569 9.48 1.41 -5.12
CA TRP A 569 8.28 1.34 -5.92
C TRP A 569 8.59 1.51 -7.40
N SER A 570 7.78 0.93 -8.26
CA SER A 570 7.85 1.03 -9.71
C SER A 570 6.45 1.18 -10.30
N HIS A 571 6.39 1.33 -11.62
CA HIS A 571 5.16 1.33 -12.41
C HIS A 571 5.46 0.87 -13.83
N ASP A 572 4.43 0.59 -14.60
CA ASP A 572 4.56 0.18 -15.99
C ASP A 572 4.70 1.40 -16.90
N MET A 573 5.91 1.64 -17.38
CA MET A 573 6.28 2.81 -18.18
C MET A 573 5.46 2.86 -19.48
N GLY A 574 4.71 3.94 -19.68
CA GLY A 574 3.83 4.12 -20.81
C GLY A 574 2.39 3.64 -20.59
N GLY A 575 2.10 3.01 -19.43
CA GLY A 575 0.84 2.34 -19.13
C GLY A 575 0.79 0.89 -19.61
N PHE A 576 -0.19 0.14 -19.13
CA PHE A 576 -0.26 -1.32 -19.30
C PHE A 576 -1.35 -1.78 -20.28
N VAL A 577 -2.56 -1.18 -20.20
CA VAL A 577 -3.80 -1.76 -20.73
C VAL A 577 -3.84 -1.86 -22.27
N THR A 578 -3.30 -0.85 -22.96
CA THR A 578 -3.27 -0.79 -24.44
C THR A 578 -1.90 -0.36 -24.92
N ALA A 579 -1.59 -0.58 -26.21
CA ALA A 579 -0.38 -0.05 -26.82
C ALA A 579 -0.31 1.47 -26.60
N SER A 580 0.80 1.93 -26.03
CA SER A 580 0.95 3.33 -25.64
C SER A 580 1.15 4.23 -26.88
N PRO A 581 0.38 5.32 -27.02
CA PRO A 581 0.71 6.36 -27.99
C PRO A 581 2.13 6.89 -27.76
N GLU A 582 2.90 7.12 -28.83
CA GLU A 582 4.31 7.52 -28.73
C GLU A 582 4.50 8.77 -27.85
N ASP A 583 3.61 9.78 -27.97
CA ASP A 583 3.68 11.02 -27.15
C ASP A 583 3.55 10.72 -25.65
N ILE A 584 2.58 9.90 -25.24
CA ILE A 584 2.37 9.53 -23.84
C ILE A 584 3.56 8.73 -23.34
N TYR A 585 4.00 7.72 -24.08
CA TYR A 585 5.12 6.88 -23.67
C TYR A 585 6.41 7.70 -23.55
N ARG A 586 6.66 8.61 -24.49
CA ARG A 586 7.82 9.51 -24.47
C ARG A 586 7.86 10.39 -23.22
N ARG A 587 6.73 10.97 -22.83
CA ARG A 587 6.64 11.79 -21.61
C ARG A 587 6.72 10.95 -20.34
N TRP A 588 6.33 9.67 -20.40
CA TRP A 588 6.41 8.74 -19.28
C TRP A 588 7.84 8.23 -19.04
N LEU A 589 8.71 8.21 -20.05
CA LEU A 589 10.09 7.71 -19.93
C LEU A 589 10.86 8.30 -18.73
N PRO A 590 11.01 9.64 -18.61
CA PRO A 590 11.78 10.20 -17.50
C PRO A 590 11.18 9.90 -16.13
N PHE A 591 9.87 9.81 -16.00
CA PHE A 591 9.21 9.36 -14.76
C PHE A 591 9.57 7.91 -14.46
N GLY A 592 9.53 7.01 -15.43
CA GLY A 592 9.92 5.62 -15.25
C GLY A 592 11.40 5.45 -14.91
N PHE A 593 12.30 6.19 -15.58
CA PHE A 593 13.73 6.11 -15.34
C PHE A 593 14.19 6.81 -14.05
N LEU A 594 13.47 7.81 -13.57
CA LEU A 594 13.71 8.50 -12.29
C LEU A 594 12.77 8.01 -11.18
N SER A 595 12.26 6.80 -11.29
CA SER A 595 11.70 6.01 -10.19
C SER A 595 12.78 5.12 -9.58
N SER A 596 12.51 4.50 -8.42
CA SER A 596 13.48 3.60 -7.80
C SER A 596 13.87 2.46 -8.76
N HIS A 597 12.88 1.76 -9.30
CA HIS A 597 13.04 0.69 -10.27
C HIS A 597 12.34 1.05 -11.58
N THR A 598 12.82 0.54 -12.69
CA THR A 598 12.37 0.91 -14.04
C THR A 598 11.96 -0.32 -14.83
N ARG A 599 10.71 -0.38 -15.28
CA ARG A 599 10.20 -1.48 -16.10
C ARG A 599 9.44 -0.94 -17.31
N ALA A 600 9.88 -1.35 -18.51
CA ALA A 600 9.07 -1.27 -19.72
C ALA A 600 8.17 -2.52 -19.73
N HIS A 601 6.86 -2.36 -19.64
CA HIS A 601 5.88 -3.44 -19.59
C HIS A 601 4.49 -2.95 -19.97
N GLY A 602 3.70 -3.81 -20.60
CA GLY A 602 2.33 -3.52 -20.99
C GLY A 602 1.95 -4.15 -22.33
N ALA A 603 0.85 -3.71 -22.91
CA ALA A 603 0.43 -4.14 -24.25
C ALA A 603 1.49 -3.73 -25.32
N PRO A 604 1.93 -4.66 -26.20
CA PRO A 604 2.98 -4.40 -27.18
C PRO A 604 2.56 -3.36 -28.22
N PRO A 605 3.52 -2.62 -28.83
CA PRO A 605 4.95 -2.71 -28.57
C PRO A 605 5.41 -1.92 -27.34
N THR A 606 6.28 -2.50 -26.52
CA THR A 606 6.97 -1.83 -25.42
C THR A 606 8.45 -1.57 -25.74
N GLU A 607 8.99 -2.33 -26.65
CA GLU A 607 10.37 -2.24 -27.12
C GLU A 607 10.54 -0.99 -28.02
N PRO A 608 11.51 -0.09 -27.69
CA PRO A 608 11.58 1.21 -28.33
C PRO A 608 11.85 1.15 -29.85
N TRP A 609 12.62 0.17 -30.33
CA TRP A 609 12.93 0.00 -31.76
C TRP A 609 11.73 -0.47 -32.60
N LEU A 610 10.66 -0.92 -31.98
CA LEU A 610 9.40 -1.27 -32.67
C LEU A 610 8.44 -0.07 -32.79
N ILE A 611 8.74 1.05 -32.12
CA ILE A 611 7.93 2.27 -32.14
C ILE A 611 8.46 3.23 -33.23
N SER A 612 9.65 3.78 -33.01
CA SER A 612 10.32 4.63 -33.99
C SER A 612 11.81 4.78 -33.66
N GLU A 613 12.64 5.23 -34.64
CA GLU A 613 14.05 5.53 -34.40
C GLU A 613 14.22 6.65 -33.37
N SER A 614 13.45 7.73 -33.53
CA SER A 614 13.50 8.87 -32.60
C SER A 614 13.05 8.50 -31.19
N PHE A 615 12.13 7.55 -31.05
CA PHE A 615 11.72 7.05 -29.76
C PHE A 615 12.81 6.15 -29.14
N THR A 616 13.49 5.35 -29.95
CA THR A 616 14.64 4.53 -29.52
C THR A 616 15.75 5.42 -28.96
N ASP A 617 16.04 6.55 -29.61
CA ASP A 617 17.04 7.51 -29.11
C ASP A 617 16.61 8.14 -27.77
N ALA A 618 15.35 8.55 -27.64
CA ALA A 618 14.83 9.13 -26.42
C ALA A 618 14.85 8.11 -25.23
N PHE A 619 14.47 6.87 -25.50
CA PHE A 619 14.52 5.78 -24.51
C PHE A 619 15.96 5.54 -24.06
N ARG A 620 16.90 5.43 -25.02
CA ARG A 620 18.35 5.26 -24.74
C ARG A 620 18.88 6.40 -23.88
N GLU A 621 18.54 7.65 -24.21
CA GLU A 621 18.99 8.81 -23.45
C GLU A 621 18.51 8.79 -21.99
N CYS A 622 17.26 8.45 -21.74
CA CYS A 622 16.73 8.30 -20.38
C CYS A 622 17.41 7.13 -19.64
N ALA A 623 17.63 6.00 -20.32
CA ALA A 623 18.35 4.87 -19.76
C ALA A 623 19.81 5.24 -19.40
N GLU A 624 20.53 5.88 -20.32
CA GLU A 624 21.91 6.33 -20.09
C GLU A 624 22.01 7.33 -18.93
N MET A 625 21.02 8.23 -18.79
CA MET A 625 20.94 9.14 -17.64
C MET A 625 20.84 8.37 -16.34
N LYS A 626 19.95 7.35 -16.25
CA LYS A 626 19.81 6.52 -15.06
C LYS A 626 21.10 5.81 -14.69
N TYR A 627 21.77 5.19 -15.67
CA TYR A 627 23.02 4.45 -15.40
C TYR A 627 24.16 5.37 -14.98
N LYS A 628 24.25 6.57 -15.53
CA LYS A 628 25.17 7.61 -15.05
C LYS A 628 24.87 8.04 -13.62
N LEU A 629 23.59 8.11 -13.24
CA LEU A 629 23.14 8.46 -11.88
C LEU A 629 23.18 7.28 -10.89
N MET A 630 23.60 6.08 -11.32
CA MET A 630 23.54 4.91 -10.45
C MET A 630 24.29 5.07 -9.12
N PRO A 631 25.43 5.78 -9.01
CA PRO A 631 26.06 6.04 -7.72
C PRO A 631 25.16 6.88 -6.78
N TYR A 632 24.45 7.87 -7.30
CA TYR A 632 23.47 8.65 -6.56
C TYR A 632 22.29 7.77 -6.12
N ILE A 633 21.74 6.98 -7.05
CA ILE A 633 20.63 6.05 -6.79
C ILE A 633 20.99 5.08 -5.66
N TRP A 634 22.19 4.51 -5.72
CA TRP A 634 22.68 3.56 -4.72
C TRP A 634 22.91 4.19 -3.34
N GLU A 635 23.42 5.43 -3.31
CA GLU A 635 23.52 6.21 -2.07
C GLU A 635 22.15 6.43 -1.43
N GLN A 636 21.17 6.87 -2.23
CA GLN A 636 19.81 7.12 -1.76
C GLN A 636 19.08 5.83 -1.36
N ALA A 637 19.29 4.72 -2.08
CA ALA A 637 18.70 3.43 -1.73
C ALA A 637 19.16 2.94 -0.35
N LYS A 638 20.46 3.12 -0.02
CA LYS A 638 21.00 2.81 1.33
C LYS A 638 20.35 3.67 2.40
N GLU A 639 20.18 4.98 2.14
CA GLU A 639 19.49 5.88 3.06
C GLU A 639 18.04 5.43 3.29
N CYS A 640 17.31 5.11 2.19
CA CYS A 640 15.93 4.65 2.25
C CYS A 640 15.76 3.38 3.07
N SER A 641 16.57 2.35 2.82
CA SER A 641 16.55 1.11 3.60
C SER A 641 16.89 1.32 5.07
N LYS A 642 17.83 2.20 5.37
CA LYS A 642 18.25 2.49 6.75
C LYS A 642 17.19 3.24 7.53
N LEU A 643 16.51 4.20 6.90
CA LEU A 643 15.62 5.15 7.58
C LEU A 643 14.12 4.86 7.34
N GLY A 644 13.77 3.88 6.50
CA GLY A 644 12.38 3.61 6.13
C GLY A 644 11.75 4.73 5.28
N LEU A 645 12.58 5.51 4.56
CA LEU A 645 12.11 6.60 3.72
C LEU A 645 11.86 6.13 2.28
N PRO A 646 10.90 6.73 1.56
CA PRO A 646 10.70 6.41 0.15
C PRO A 646 11.80 6.99 -0.75
N MET A 647 12.08 6.33 -1.88
CA MET A 647 12.98 6.84 -2.91
C MET A 647 12.30 7.92 -3.76
N VAL A 648 11.03 7.71 -4.09
CA VAL A 648 10.13 8.69 -4.72
C VAL A 648 9.35 9.37 -3.61
N ARG A 649 9.73 10.60 -3.25
CA ARG A 649 9.27 11.29 -2.04
C ARG A 649 8.30 12.41 -2.38
N ALA A 650 7.12 12.46 -1.76
CA ALA A 650 6.32 13.68 -1.74
C ALA A 650 7.13 14.82 -1.11
N LEU A 651 6.98 16.05 -1.62
CA LEU A 651 7.79 17.20 -1.18
C LEU A 651 7.71 17.44 0.33
N LEU A 652 6.56 17.17 0.95
CA LEU A 652 6.35 17.33 2.39
C LEU A 652 7.31 16.48 3.27
N VAL A 653 7.90 15.41 2.74
CA VAL A 653 8.86 14.58 3.47
C VAL A 653 10.19 15.30 3.65
N GLU A 654 10.65 16.02 2.61
CA GLU A 654 11.91 16.77 2.65
C GLU A 654 11.73 18.22 3.17
N PHE A 655 10.52 18.78 3.00
CA PHE A 655 10.23 20.17 3.32
C PHE A 655 8.98 20.30 4.22
N PRO A 656 8.97 19.71 5.43
CA PRO A 656 7.80 19.69 6.31
C PRO A 656 7.40 21.09 6.81
N HIS A 657 8.33 22.05 6.81
CA HIS A 657 8.08 23.43 7.22
C HIS A 657 7.66 24.37 6.07
N ASP A 658 7.69 23.87 4.83
CA ASP A 658 7.19 24.60 3.67
C ASP A 658 5.72 24.26 3.45
N GLN A 659 4.83 25.25 3.70
CA GLN A 659 3.40 25.02 3.58
C GLN A 659 2.96 24.63 2.16
N GLY A 660 3.63 25.13 1.12
CA GLY A 660 3.33 24.77 -0.27
C GLY A 660 3.60 23.31 -0.56
N ALA A 661 4.66 22.73 0.01
CA ALA A 661 5.04 21.34 -0.18
C ALA A 661 3.95 20.33 0.22
N TRP A 662 3.04 20.70 1.13
CA TRP A 662 1.92 19.88 1.56
C TRP A 662 0.74 19.82 0.57
N TYR A 663 0.79 20.63 -0.51
CA TYR A 663 -0.28 20.67 -1.52
C TYR A 663 0.12 20.05 -2.85
N VAL A 664 1.39 19.69 -2.99
CA VAL A 664 1.95 19.18 -4.24
C VAL A 664 1.78 17.67 -4.33
N GLU A 665 1.19 17.20 -5.44
CA GLU A 665 0.90 15.79 -5.67
C GLU A 665 1.19 15.32 -7.11
N ASP A 666 1.86 16.17 -7.90
CA ASP A 666 2.14 15.96 -9.33
C ASP A 666 3.62 16.12 -9.70
N GLU A 667 4.48 16.21 -8.68
CA GLU A 667 5.93 16.20 -8.74
C GLU A 667 6.53 15.61 -7.46
N TYR A 668 7.80 15.28 -7.47
CA TYR A 668 8.42 14.57 -6.35
C TYR A 668 9.91 14.86 -6.19
N MET A 669 10.45 14.58 -5.01
CA MET A 669 11.88 14.43 -4.78
C MET A 669 12.31 13.01 -5.13
N PHE A 670 13.30 12.87 -5.99
CA PHE A 670 14.00 11.62 -6.24
C PHE A 670 15.21 11.55 -5.30
N GLY A 671 15.05 10.78 -4.22
CA GLY A 671 15.94 10.88 -3.07
C GLY A 671 15.83 12.25 -2.37
N SER A 672 16.93 12.75 -1.81
CA SER A 672 16.95 13.98 -1.01
C SER A 672 17.41 15.23 -1.77
N LYS A 673 17.92 15.08 -3.01
CA LYS A 673 18.65 16.18 -3.69
C LYS A 673 18.04 16.60 -5.04
N MET A 674 17.25 15.74 -5.71
CA MET A 674 16.71 16.01 -7.04
C MET A 674 15.18 16.13 -6.99
N LEU A 675 14.62 17.14 -7.64
CA LEU A 675 13.19 17.30 -7.87
C LEU A 675 12.86 16.92 -9.29
N VAL A 676 11.82 16.12 -9.49
CA VAL A 676 11.36 15.65 -10.80
C VAL A 676 9.88 16.01 -10.97
N ALA A 677 9.58 16.75 -12.05
CA ALA A 677 8.22 17.08 -12.43
C ALA A 677 7.95 16.55 -13.86
N PRO A 678 7.27 15.39 -13.99
CA PRO A 678 6.93 14.82 -15.30
C PRO A 678 6.00 15.72 -16.10
N LEU A 679 6.07 15.69 -17.43
CA LEU A 679 5.08 16.32 -18.29
C LEU A 679 3.82 15.45 -18.34
N LEU A 680 2.81 15.79 -17.54
CA LEU A 680 1.56 15.04 -17.43
C LEU A 680 0.58 15.31 -18.58
N GLU A 681 0.83 16.35 -19.38
CA GLU A 681 0.06 16.72 -20.56
C GLU A 681 0.99 16.96 -21.75
N SER A 682 0.44 16.96 -22.97
CA SER A 682 1.20 17.28 -24.17
C SER A 682 1.75 18.70 -24.12
N GLY A 683 2.99 18.86 -24.56
CA GLY A 683 3.72 20.14 -24.51
C GLY A 683 5.14 19.94 -24.00
N ASN A 684 5.86 21.05 -23.81
CA ASN A 684 7.25 21.05 -23.34
C ASN A 684 7.47 21.83 -22.06
N SER A 685 6.41 22.34 -21.42
CA SER A 685 6.50 23.12 -20.18
C SER A 685 5.34 22.85 -19.25
N ARG A 686 5.54 23.10 -17.98
CA ARG A 686 4.48 23.06 -16.97
C ARG A 686 4.79 23.99 -15.79
N ASN A 687 3.75 24.27 -14.97
CA ASN A 687 3.95 24.87 -13.68
C ASN A 687 4.52 23.85 -12.70
N VAL A 688 5.53 24.26 -11.93
CA VAL A 688 6.22 23.46 -10.90
C VAL A 688 6.27 24.28 -9.62
N TYR A 689 6.05 23.66 -8.48
CA TYR A 689 6.27 24.25 -7.19
C TYR A 689 7.67 23.95 -6.67
N LEU A 690 8.47 24.97 -6.45
CA LEU A 690 9.82 24.83 -5.90
C LEU A 690 9.80 25.21 -4.41
N PRO A 691 10.13 24.29 -3.51
CA PRO A 691 10.34 24.64 -2.11
C PRO A 691 11.37 25.76 -1.95
N LYS A 692 11.26 26.52 -0.86
CA LYS A 692 12.13 27.68 -0.61
C LYS A 692 13.61 27.37 -0.79
N GLY A 693 14.29 28.17 -1.59
CA GLY A 693 15.71 28.03 -1.93
C GLY A 693 15.95 28.21 -3.42
N LYS A 694 17.15 27.87 -3.86
CA LYS A 694 17.53 27.89 -5.28
C LYS A 694 17.58 26.47 -5.83
N TRP A 695 17.23 26.34 -7.10
CA TRP A 695 17.16 25.08 -7.82
C TRP A 695 17.88 25.20 -9.16
N ILE A 696 18.74 24.27 -9.49
CA ILE A 696 19.51 24.26 -10.72
C ILE A 696 18.97 23.19 -11.64
N ASP A 697 18.59 23.57 -12.86
CA ASP A 697 18.16 22.63 -13.88
C ASP A 697 19.29 21.66 -14.24
N TYR A 698 19.00 20.37 -14.09
CA TYR A 698 19.96 19.29 -14.30
C TYR A 698 20.48 19.26 -15.76
N GLN A 699 19.62 19.59 -16.73
CA GLN A 699 19.90 19.49 -18.15
C GLN A 699 20.59 20.76 -18.68
N THR A 700 20.16 21.95 -18.23
CA THR A 700 20.58 23.24 -18.82
C THR A 700 21.50 24.07 -17.91
N GLY A 701 21.52 23.79 -16.61
CA GLY A 701 22.21 24.58 -15.61
C GLY A 701 21.52 25.89 -15.23
N LYS A 702 20.33 26.18 -15.76
CA LYS A 702 19.56 27.38 -15.42
C LYS A 702 19.13 27.35 -13.95
N VAL A 703 19.18 28.50 -13.29
CA VAL A 703 18.82 28.65 -11.87
C VAL A 703 17.40 29.19 -11.75
N TYR A 704 16.64 28.63 -10.82
CA TYR A 704 15.29 29.04 -10.46
C TYR A 704 15.21 29.31 -8.96
N GLU A 705 14.38 30.28 -8.57
CA GLU A 705 14.06 30.58 -7.17
C GLU A 705 12.81 29.81 -6.72
N GLY A 706 12.70 29.57 -5.41
CA GLY A 706 11.50 28.94 -4.82
C GLY A 706 10.19 29.65 -5.14
N GLY A 707 9.08 28.92 -5.10
CA GLY A 707 7.74 29.33 -5.47
C GLY A 707 7.24 28.67 -6.76
N TYR A 708 6.08 29.07 -7.24
CA TYR A 708 5.55 28.55 -8.51
C TYR A 708 6.29 29.13 -9.71
N GLN A 709 6.77 28.27 -10.59
CA GLN A 709 7.52 28.61 -11.79
C GLN A 709 6.96 27.86 -13.00
N THR A 710 6.82 28.54 -14.14
CA THR A 710 6.60 27.84 -15.42
C THR A 710 7.97 27.50 -16.00
N ILE A 711 8.27 26.21 -16.14
CA ILE A 711 9.56 25.70 -16.57
C ILE A 711 9.38 24.88 -17.86
N GLU A 712 10.24 25.14 -18.84
CA GLU A 712 10.36 24.33 -20.05
C GLU A 712 11.26 23.12 -19.78
N ALA A 713 10.84 21.96 -20.24
CA ALA A 713 11.68 20.77 -20.22
C ALA A 713 12.87 20.92 -21.19
N GLY A 714 13.97 20.28 -20.85
CA GLY A 714 15.11 20.18 -21.75
C GLY A 714 14.90 19.11 -22.84
N LYS A 715 15.97 18.50 -23.30
CA LYS A 715 15.92 17.40 -24.27
C LYS A 715 15.15 16.19 -23.75
N ILE A 716 15.33 15.84 -22.48
CA ILE A 716 14.52 14.85 -21.77
C ILE A 716 13.20 15.52 -21.37
N PRO A 717 12.03 14.94 -21.72
CA PRO A 717 10.72 15.58 -21.56
C PRO A 717 10.21 15.54 -20.10
N ALA A 718 10.99 16.11 -19.18
CA ALA A 718 10.63 16.36 -17.78
C ALA A 718 11.43 17.55 -17.25
N ILE A 719 10.90 18.21 -16.24
CA ILE A 719 11.63 19.18 -15.43
C ILE A 719 12.42 18.40 -14.38
N ILE A 720 13.74 18.50 -14.42
CA ILE A 720 14.64 17.81 -13.51
C ILE A 720 15.53 18.87 -12.86
N LEU A 721 15.35 19.10 -11.58
CA LEU A 721 16.07 20.15 -10.87
C LEU A 721 16.90 19.54 -9.73
N VAL A 722 18.01 20.17 -9.44
CA VAL A 722 18.90 19.81 -8.33
C VAL A 722 18.90 20.96 -7.32
N LYS A 723 18.74 20.62 -6.05
CA LYS A 723 18.79 21.58 -4.95
C LYS A 723 20.16 22.25 -4.88
N ASP A 724 20.21 23.56 -4.76
CA ASP A 724 21.44 24.35 -4.63
C ASP A 724 22.36 23.82 -3.50
N GLY A 725 23.65 23.79 -3.80
CA GLY A 725 24.69 23.24 -2.92
C GLY A 725 24.78 21.72 -2.88
N SER A 726 24.01 21.02 -3.72
CA SER A 726 24.04 19.56 -3.79
C SER A 726 25.19 19.05 -4.65
N VAL A 727 25.73 17.90 -4.23
CA VAL A 727 26.68 17.12 -5.03
C VAL A 727 25.99 15.85 -5.51
N ILE A 728 25.99 15.64 -6.82
CA ILE A 728 25.43 14.45 -7.48
C ILE A 728 26.56 13.64 -8.10
N PRO A 729 26.84 12.43 -7.60
CA PRO A 729 27.84 11.57 -8.19
C PRO A 729 27.37 10.95 -9.50
N HIS A 730 28.21 10.94 -10.51
CA HIS A 730 27.99 10.38 -11.84
C HIS A 730 29.05 9.35 -12.17
N ALA A 731 28.62 8.16 -12.61
CA ALA A 731 29.52 7.16 -13.18
C ALA A 731 29.72 7.39 -14.70
N PRO A 732 30.81 6.88 -15.29
CA PRO A 732 30.88 6.67 -16.73
C PRO A 732 29.72 5.81 -17.21
N LEU A 733 29.34 5.98 -18.48
CA LEU A 733 28.25 5.20 -19.07
C LEU A 733 28.59 3.71 -19.09
N ALA A 734 27.71 2.90 -18.52
CA ALA A 734 27.76 1.44 -18.54
C ALA A 734 26.51 0.88 -19.23
N GLN A 735 26.63 -0.32 -19.83
CA GLN A 735 25.50 -1.02 -20.45
C GLN A 735 24.77 -1.95 -19.48
N ARG A 736 25.36 -2.19 -18.31
CA ARG A 736 24.86 -3.04 -17.22
C ARG A 736 25.36 -2.49 -15.88
N THR A 737 24.63 -2.77 -14.84
CA THR A 737 24.98 -2.29 -13.48
C THR A 737 26.29 -2.89 -12.95
N ASP A 738 26.63 -4.15 -13.32
CA ASP A 738 27.88 -4.78 -12.96
C ASP A 738 29.14 -4.22 -13.69
N GLN A 739 28.92 -3.39 -14.71
CA GLN A 739 29.98 -2.71 -15.44
C GLN A 739 30.22 -1.27 -14.96
N ILE A 740 29.56 -0.82 -13.92
CA ILE A 740 29.74 0.53 -13.39
C ILE A 740 31.14 0.67 -12.80
N GLU A 741 31.91 1.64 -13.32
CA GLU A 741 33.24 1.95 -12.85
C GLU A 741 33.19 2.87 -11.63
N TRP A 742 33.02 2.28 -10.46
CA TRP A 742 32.89 3.00 -9.18
C TRP A 742 34.11 3.90 -8.86
N ASN A 743 35.30 3.53 -9.32
CA ASN A 743 36.53 4.30 -9.11
C ASN A 743 36.64 5.52 -10.04
N ALA A 744 35.81 5.58 -11.09
CA ALA A 744 35.76 6.68 -12.05
C ALA A 744 34.56 7.62 -11.83
N VAL A 745 33.89 7.51 -10.67
CA VAL A 745 32.75 8.36 -10.31
C VAL A 745 33.20 9.82 -10.17
N VAL A 746 32.50 10.72 -10.88
CA VAL A 746 32.73 12.16 -10.81
C VAL A 746 31.63 12.82 -9.99
N ASN A 747 32.00 13.55 -8.98
CA ASN A 747 31.10 14.35 -8.15
C ASN A 747 30.84 15.70 -8.82
N LYS A 748 29.64 15.89 -9.37
CA LYS A 748 29.21 17.16 -9.98
C LYS A 748 28.54 18.02 -8.90
N GLU A 749 29.11 19.18 -8.63
CA GLU A 749 28.51 20.17 -7.73
C GLU A 749 27.51 21.02 -8.51
N TYR A 750 26.34 21.21 -7.92
CA TYR A 750 25.26 22.09 -8.42
C TYR A 750 25.17 23.29 -7.46
N LYS A 751 25.71 24.42 -7.90
CA LYS A 751 25.77 25.64 -7.09
C LYS A 751 25.28 26.82 -7.93
N ALA A 752 24.33 27.56 -7.39
CA ALA A 752 23.88 28.82 -7.98
C ALA A 752 24.96 29.89 -7.73
N ASN A 753 25.41 30.51 -8.81
CA ASN A 753 26.36 31.63 -8.77
C ASN A 753 25.70 32.88 -8.21
#